data_a2b5c2c2605913c89178eeedc13044db
#
_entry.id   a2b5c2c2605913c89178eeedc13044db
#
_cell.length_a   1.000
_cell.length_b   1.000
_cell.length_c   1.000
_cell.angle_alpha   90.00
_cell.angle_beta   90.00
_cell.angle_gamma   90.00
#
_symmetry.space_group_name_H-M   'P 1'
#
loop_
_entity.id
_entity.type
_entity.pdbx_description
1 polymer ?
#
loop_
_entity_poly.entity_id
_entity_poly.type
_entity_poly.pdbx_seq_one_letter_code
_entity_poly.pdbx_strand_id
1 'polypeptide(L)'
;MTELDELDRLAADVFEGFLVRKDLAQQFRGQYPVPTYVGEFLLGRYCATTNADEIAEGLAIVERSMKERTVRAGEEELFKSRAREKGRVKIIDLLRARLDARADAYKAELPSLQLSDIHISDNLVNEHDRMLTGGFYAEVTLEYIAALARESGGQPFRVESVRPIQMSTRDALDTFVRGRSHFTLDQWRDLLLRSAGFEPGRFTRREQDILIARMVPFVAPNYNMVELGPRGTGKSHLFQQVSPYAHLVSGGKATIANMFVNNATGRRGLVAQYDVVCFDEISGVSFDTKEGVNILKGYMEAGEFSRGKESIRADGGIVMVGNFDVDVETELRQGHLFGPMPKEMRNDTAFHDRIHAYLPGWDVPKLDPSYLTIHFGFVSDFLAECWTQLRRTSRLDVAQGRLEWGAQLSGRDRKAANNTVNGLLKLLWPDPDMDVPDEALAWAAELALELRRRVKEQQAWIGSAEFGNVNLSYRLGDRPERVVYCDEMVQHRLRAESQPRAAEAAEGDSDVLPQPDPEEVRSSANAKAAHYVVGDVIDGRFEVLDVLGQGGFSRVYRVRDELEGEERALKLFENAAGYDAVRREIGALRKVDHPNVVKVYWAGKTQAGDWYLITEYIDGESLDEYVSGTKRLRDREAIDVAMDILDALVAIHPDAARISELEEKGRDSQLSETEYAELMELRDKGLVHRDIKPLNIILARKGAKLLDFNIASRVGDVVHTVSGTPPYQPPDANLTRWDVSPDLFAVGVVLYELLCDGNHPYPGRQPMGGESPADALSLRPDLSPQLAQFLQKACAPYREERFESAREMRDALSEIRASRTT
;
A
#
# COMPACT_ATOMS: atom_id res chain seq x y z
N MET A 1 0.13 -34.66 -17.77
CA MET A 1 -0.41 -34.68 -16.40
C MET A 1 0.77 -34.58 -15.46
N THR A 2 0.72 -33.71 -14.49
CA THR A 2 1.79 -33.56 -13.51
C THR A 2 1.83 -34.79 -12.62
N GLU A 3 3.00 -35.32 -12.40
CA GLU A 3 3.22 -36.50 -11.54
C GLU A 3 2.97 -36.06 -10.08
N LEU A 4 2.11 -36.78 -9.37
CA LEU A 4 1.82 -36.54 -7.96
C LEU A 4 3.05 -36.87 -7.13
N ASP A 5 3.41 -35.93 -6.24
CA ASP A 5 4.54 -36.13 -5.35
C ASP A 5 4.20 -37.00 -4.12
N GLU A 6 5.14 -37.18 -3.21
CA GLU A 6 4.98 -37.99 -2.00
C GLU A 6 3.98 -37.36 -1.03
N LEU A 7 3.98 -36.01 -0.94
CA LEU A 7 3.06 -35.29 -0.08
C LEU A 7 1.61 -35.40 -0.58
N ASP A 8 1.40 -35.40 -1.91
CA ASP A 8 0.07 -35.59 -2.50
C ASP A 8 -0.50 -36.94 -2.13
N ARG A 9 0.32 -38.01 -2.21
CA ARG A 9 -0.11 -39.37 -1.87
C ARG A 9 -0.42 -39.51 -0.39
N LEU A 10 0.45 -38.99 0.47
CA LEU A 10 0.24 -39.00 1.92
C LEU A 10 -1.02 -38.22 2.30
N ALA A 11 -1.20 -37.04 1.72
CA ALA A 11 -2.37 -36.22 1.99
C ALA A 11 -3.68 -36.92 1.56
N ALA A 12 -3.67 -37.54 0.36
CA ALA A 12 -4.83 -38.29 -0.15
C ALA A 12 -5.22 -39.47 0.74
N ASP A 13 -4.23 -40.18 1.29
CA ASP A 13 -4.47 -41.30 2.20
C ASP A 13 -5.04 -40.88 3.55
N VAL A 14 -4.53 -39.73 4.09
CA VAL A 14 -4.93 -39.26 5.44
C VAL A 14 -6.23 -38.44 5.40
N PHE A 15 -6.46 -37.67 4.33
CA PHE A 15 -7.58 -36.75 4.21
C PHE A 15 -8.46 -37.04 3.01
N GLU A 16 -8.80 -38.32 2.83
CA GLU A 16 -9.72 -38.78 1.77
C GLU A 16 -11.03 -37.95 1.78
N GLY A 17 -11.38 -37.40 0.64
CA GLY A 17 -12.60 -36.60 0.46
C GLY A 17 -12.50 -35.14 0.92
N PHE A 18 -11.38 -34.68 1.51
CA PHE A 18 -11.18 -33.31 1.99
C PHE A 18 -10.16 -32.51 1.16
N LEU A 19 -9.66 -33.10 0.10
CA LEU A 19 -8.65 -32.52 -0.77
C LEU A 19 -9.19 -32.19 -2.17
N VAL A 20 -8.54 -31.22 -2.78
CA VAL A 20 -8.80 -30.82 -4.17
C VAL A 20 -7.49 -30.51 -4.89
N ARG A 21 -7.40 -30.87 -6.15
CA ARG A 21 -6.31 -30.46 -7.02
C ARG A 21 -6.45 -28.97 -7.34
N LYS A 22 -5.46 -28.16 -6.94
CA LYS A 22 -5.52 -26.71 -7.08
C LYS A 22 -5.40 -26.23 -8.53
N ASP A 23 -4.72 -26.98 -9.40
CA ASP A 23 -4.66 -26.68 -10.85
C ASP A 23 -6.06 -26.75 -11.50
N LEU A 24 -6.88 -27.75 -11.12
CA LEU A 24 -8.25 -27.87 -11.60
C LEU A 24 -9.13 -26.73 -11.07
N ALA A 25 -8.98 -26.39 -9.80
CA ALA A 25 -9.73 -25.28 -9.20
C ALA A 25 -9.44 -23.93 -9.87
N GLN A 26 -8.19 -23.70 -10.26
CA GLN A 26 -7.76 -22.48 -10.99
C GLN A 26 -8.45 -22.34 -12.35
N GLN A 27 -8.72 -23.45 -13.05
CA GLN A 27 -9.40 -23.42 -14.35
C GLN A 27 -10.84 -22.88 -14.25
N PHE A 28 -11.51 -23.10 -13.12
CA PHE A 28 -12.89 -22.64 -12.89
C PHE A 28 -12.96 -21.21 -12.35
N ARG A 29 -11.84 -20.64 -11.98
CA ARG A 29 -11.78 -19.31 -11.35
C ARG A 29 -12.30 -18.20 -12.28
N GLY A 30 -13.28 -17.45 -11.80
CA GLY A 30 -13.87 -16.33 -12.54
C GLY A 30 -14.74 -16.71 -13.74
N GLN A 31 -14.91 -18.00 -14.03
CA GLN A 31 -15.79 -18.44 -15.13
C GLN A 31 -17.27 -18.44 -14.75
N TYR A 32 -17.56 -18.61 -13.46
CA TYR A 32 -18.91 -18.69 -12.91
C TYR A 32 -19.14 -17.65 -11.83
N PRO A 33 -20.39 -17.15 -11.66
CA PRO A 33 -20.71 -16.09 -10.70
C PRO A 33 -20.88 -16.62 -9.28
N VAL A 34 -19.97 -17.47 -8.83
CA VAL A 34 -19.92 -18.05 -7.49
C VAL A 34 -18.50 -18.00 -6.94
N PRO A 35 -18.31 -17.98 -5.62
CA PRO A 35 -16.98 -18.07 -5.01
C PRO A 35 -16.20 -19.31 -5.42
N THR A 36 -14.88 -19.22 -5.44
CA THR A 36 -13.99 -20.31 -5.88
C THR A 36 -14.19 -21.60 -5.07
N TYR A 37 -14.45 -21.48 -3.77
CA TYR A 37 -14.64 -22.67 -2.92
C TYR A 37 -15.85 -23.53 -3.31
N VAL A 38 -16.87 -22.94 -3.97
CA VAL A 38 -18.01 -23.71 -4.52
C VAL A 38 -17.54 -24.64 -5.64
N GLY A 39 -16.64 -24.15 -6.51
CA GLY A 39 -16.00 -24.98 -7.52
C GLY A 39 -15.10 -26.04 -6.90
N GLU A 40 -14.28 -25.66 -5.91
CA GLU A 40 -13.39 -26.58 -5.20
C GLU A 40 -14.14 -27.72 -4.52
N PHE A 41 -15.27 -27.42 -3.88
CA PHE A 41 -16.12 -28.45 -3.26
C PHE A 41 -16.62 -29.48 -4.27
N LEU A 42 -17.08 -29.01 -5.43
CA LEU A 42 -17.56 -29.92 -6.49
C LEU A 42 -16.40 -30.72 -7.09
N LEU A 43 -15.25 -30.08 -7.31
CA LEU A 43 -14.05 -30.76 -7.79
C LEU A 43 -13.52 -31.79 -6.79
N GLY A 44 -13.48 -31.45 -5.50
CA GLY A 44 -13.13 -32.40 -4.42
C GLY A 44 -14.04 -33.60 -4.37
N ARG A 45 -15.32 -33.44 -4.74
CA ARG A 45 -16.28 -34.53 -4.76
C ARG A 45 -16.17 -35.44 -6.00
N TYR A 46 -15.85 -34.89 -7.17
CA TYR A 46 -15.90 -35.60 -8.45
C TYR A 46 -14.54 -35.83 -9.08
N CYS A 47 -13.48 -35.13 -8.64
CA CYS A 47 -12.15 -35.17 -9.22
C CYS A 47 -11.03 -35.46 -8.19
N ALA A 48 -11.36 -35.95 -6.99
CA ALA A 48 -10.40 -36.33 -5.95
C ALA A 48 -9.77 -37.71 -6.23
N THR A 49 -9.32 -37.91 -7.45
CA THR A 49 -8.68 -39.16 -7.91
C THR A 49 -7.40 -38.84 -8.67
N THR A 50 -6.56 -39.83 -8.81
CA THR A 50 -5.33 -39.78 -9.60
C THR A 50 -5.51 -40.27 -11.04
N ASN A 51 -6.66 -40.90 -11.33
CA ASN A 51 -6.99 -41.48 -12.65
C ASN A 51 -7.45 -40.37 -13.61
N ALA A 52 -6.76 -40.23 -14.73
CA ALA A 52 -7.02 -39.22 -15.75
C ALA A 52 -8.42 -39.29 -16.37
N ASP A 53 -8.93 -40.49 -16.60
CA ASP A 53 -10.23 -40.70 -17.23
C ASP A 53 -11.36 -40.33 -16.25
N GLU A 54 -11.22 -40.70 -14.97
CA GLU A 54 -12.15 -40.30 -13.90
C GLU A 54 -12.13 -38.77 -13.67
N ILE A 55 -10.95 -38.12 -13.73
CA ILE A 55 -10.85 -36.68 -13.66
C ILE A 55 -11.59 -36.02 -14.82
N ALA A 56 -11.39 -36.50 -16.06
CA ALA A 56 -12.04 -35.95 -17.23
C ALA A 56 -13.57 -36.09 -17.15
N GLU A 57 -14.07 -37.22 -16.68
CA GLU A 57 -15.49 -37.44 -16.46
C GLU A 57 -16.03 -36.54 -15.33
N GLY A 58 -15.31 -36.44 -14.21
CA GLY A 58 -15.65 -35.58 -13.10
C GLY A 58 -15.70 -34.11 -13.50
N LEU A 59 -14.72 -33.61 -14.27
CA LEU A 59 -14.72 -32.27 -14.81
C LEU A 59 -15.94 -31.98 -15.66
N ALA A 60 -16.32 -32.90 -16.56
CA ALA A 60 -17.49 -32.71 -17.39
C ALA A 60 -18.80 -32.64 -16.53
N ILE A 61 -18.88 -33.37 -15.44
CA ILE A 61 -20.00 -33.30 -14.48
C ILE A 61 -20.01 -31.94 -13.77
N VAL A 62 -18.85 -31.48 -13.29
CA VAL A 62 -18.72 -30.19 -12.58
C VAL A 62 -19.06 -29.02 -13.52
N GLU A 63 -18.49 -28.99 -14.72
CA GLU A 63 -18.78 -27.96 -15.73
C GLU A 63 -20.26 -27.86 -16.04
N ARG A 64 -20.90 -29.02 -16.32
CA ARG A 64 -22.33 -29.09 -16.58
C ARG A 64 -23.13 -28.57 -15.39
N SER A 65 -22.79 -29.00 -14.17
CA SER A 65 -23.47 -28.59 -12.94
C SER A 65 -23.36 -27.08 -12.74
N MET A 66 -22.17 -26.52 -12.88
CA MET A 66 -21.91 -25.06 -12.77
C MET A 66 -22.67 -24.28 -13.84
N LYS A 67 -22.60 -24.71 -15.09
CA LYS A 67 -23.27 -24.04 -16.22
C LYS A 67 -24.80 -24.06 -16.12
N GLU A 68 -25.37 -25.15 -15.66
CA GLU A 68 -26.83 -25.33 -15.62
C GLU A 68 -27.46 -24.73 -14.36
N ARG A 69 -26.70 -24.58 -13.26
CA ARG A 69 -27.27 -24.27 -11.93
C ARG A 69 -26.79 -22.95 -11.36
N THR A 70 -25.78 -22.28 -11.94
CA THR A 70 -25.41 -20.90 -11.52
C THR A 70 -26.15 -19.87 -12.34
N VAL A 71 -26.59 -18.80 -11.69
CA VAL A 71 -27.38 -17.72 -12.30
C VAL A 71 -26.44 -16.57 -12.65
N ARG A 72 -26.31 -16.25 -13.93
CA ARG A 72 -25.53 -15.08 -14.39
C ARG A 72 -26.39 -13.81 -14.31
N ALA A 73 -25.75 -12.67 -14.19
CA ALA A 73 -26.43 -11.38 -14.23
C ALA A 73 -27.24 -11.25 -15.55
N GLY A 74 -28.53 -10.98 -15.41
CA GLY A 74 -29.48 -10.90 -16.51
C GLY A 74 -30.19 -12.21 -16.85
N GLU A 75 -29.88 -13.33 -16.19
CA GLU A 75 -30.56 -14.62 -16.39
C GLU A 75 -31.63 -14.90 -15.32
N GLU A 76 -31.85 -13.99 -14.35
CA GLU A 76 -32.71 -14.19 -13.20
C GLU A 76 -34.14 -14.59 -13.62
N GLU A 77 -34.73 -13.86 -14.58
CA GLU A 77 -36.08 -14.11 -15.07
C GLU A 77 -36.18 -15.40 -15.87
N LEU A 78 -35.10 -15.83 -16.54
CA LEU A 78 -35.04 -17.11 -17.24
C LEU A 78 -35.18 -18.29 -16.27
N PHE A 79 -34.46 -18.22 -15.12
CA PHE A 79 -34.55 -19.27 -14.09
C PHE A 79 -35.93 -19.28 -13.43
N LYS A 80 -36.50 -18.10 -13.13
CA LYS A 80 -37.86 -17.99 -12.58
C LYS A 80 -38.92 -18.54 -13.56
N SER A 81 -38.79 -18.25 -14.86
CA SER A 81 -39.65 -18.82 -15.89
C SER A 81 -39.52 -20.33 -15.99
N ARG A 82 -38.27 -20.86 -15.96
CA ARG A 82 -38.04 -22.31 -15.95
C ARG A 82 -38.69 -22.98 -14.74
N ALA A 83 -38.60 -22.38 -13.55
CA ALA A 83 -39.22 -22.88 -12.34
C ALA A 83 -40.77 -22.96 -12.51
N ARG A 84 -41.36 -21.89 -13.08
CA ARG A 84 -42.80 -21.85 -13.37
C ARG A 84 -43.24 -22.92 -14.40
N GLU A 85 -42.47 -23.12 -15.46
CA GLU A 85 -42.81 -24.07 -16.55
C GLU A 85 -42.62 -25.52 -16.09
N LYS A 86 -41.52 -25.82 -15.41
CA LYS A 86 -41.16 -27.18 -15.00
C LYS A 86 -41.61 -27.55 -13.60
N GLY A 87 -42.23 -26.62 -12.88
CA GLY A 87 -42.63 -26.78 -11.48
C GLY A 87 -41.49 -26.60 -10.48
N ARG A 88 -40.26 -26.90 -10.87
CA ARG A 88 -39.07 -26.79 -10.03
C ARG A 88 -37.80 -26.55 -10.83
N VAL A 89 -36.79 -25.95 -10.18
CA VAL A 89 -35.47 -25.72 -10.73
C VAL A 89 -34.42 -25.93 -9.62
N LYS A 90 -33.25 -26.43 -9.99
CA LYS A 90 -32.09 -26.50 -9.12
C LYS A 90 -31.13 -25.38 -9.42
N ILE A 91 -30.69 -24.67 -8.38
CA ILE A 91 -29.74 -23.57 -8.48
C ILE A 91 -28.65 -23.72 -7.43
N ILE A 92 -27.49 -23.12 -7.70
CA ILE A 92 -26.41 -22.91 -6.73
C ILE A 92 -26.39 -21.44 -6.39
N ASP A 93 -26.76 -21.11 -5.15
CA ASP A 93 -26.84 -19.74 -4.67
C ASP A 93 -26.53 -19.62 -3.18
N LEU A 94 -26.27 -18.40 -2.73
CA LEU A 94 -26.18 -18.06 -1.31
C LEU A 94 -27.57 -18.12 -0.69
N LEU A 95 -27.82 -19.09 0.17
CA LEU A 95 -29.10 -19.25 0.87
C LEU A 95 -29.02 -18.61 2.26
N ARG A 96 -29.89 -17.65 2.52
CA ARG A 96 -30.10 -17.01 3.82
C ARG A 96 -31.53 -17.21 4.25
N ALA A 97 -31.78 -17.21 5.57
CA ALA A 97 -33.12 -17.21 6.13
C ALA A 97 -33.24 -16.22 7.27
N ARG A 98 -34.45 -15.76 7.52
CA ARG A 98 -34.80 -14.91 8.65
C ARG A 98 -36.15 -15.31 9.21
N LEU A 99 -36.40 -15.13 10.50
CA LEU A 99 -37.71 -15.29 11.10
C LEU A 99 -38.55 -14.02 10.79
N ASP A 100 -39.70 -14.25 10.17
CA ASP A 100 -40.75 -13.25 10.10
C ASP A 100 -41.66 -13.41 11.32
N ALA A 101 -41.41 -12.62 12.37
CA ALA A 101 -42.16 -12.68 13.63
C ALA A 101 -43.64 -12.30 13.48
N ARG A 102 -44.08 -11.66 12.39
CA ARG A 102 -45.48 -11.34 12.13
C ARG A 102 -46.24 -12.52 11.56
N ALA A 103 -45.56 -13.28 10.69
CA ALA A 103 -46.10 -14.45 10.04
C ALA A 103 -45.82 -15.74 10.82
N ASP A 104 -45.03 -15.69 11.89
CA ASP A 104 -44.51 -16.80 12.66
C ASP A 104 -43.95 -17.88 11.75
N ALA A 105 -43.12 -17.49 10.79
CA ALA A 105 -42.56 -18.35 9.76
C ALA A 105 -41.18 -17.91 9.30
N TYR A 106 -40.34 -18.83 8.89
CA TYR A 106 -39.07 -18.50 8.27
C TYR A 106 -39.26 -18.11 6.81
N LYS A 107 -38.48 -17.14 6.39
CA LYS A 107 -38.39 -16.62 5.01
C LYS A 107 -36.97 -16.73 4.51
N ALA A 108 -36.79 -17.32 3.32
CA ALA A 108 -35.50 -17.47 2.69
C ALA A 108 -35.24 -16.34 1.68
N GLU A 109 -33.97 -16.12 1.39
CA GLU A 109 -33.44 -15.16 0.42
C GLU A 109 -32.42 -15.84 -0.49
N LEU A 110 -32.55 -15.60 -1.80
CA LEU A 110 -31.66 -16.10 -2.86
C LEU A 110 -31.17 -14.88 -3.69
N PRO A 111 -30.01 -14.32 -3.37
CA PRO A 111 -29.53 -13.07 -3.96
C PRO A 111 -29.32 -13.12 -5.46
N SER A 112 -28.80 -14.24 -6.01
CA SER A 112 -28.54 -14.35 -7.45
C SER A 112 -29.84 -14.34 -8.28
N LEU A 113 -30.95 -14.75 -7.69
CA LEU A 113 -32.26 -14.63 -8.31
C LEU A 113 -33.01 -13.34 -7.96
N GLN A 114 -32.42 -12.48 -7.12
CA GLN A 114 -33.09 -11.30 -6.56
C GLN A 114 -34.42 -11.64 -5.90
N LEU A 115 -34.51 -12.80 -5.26
CA LEU A 115 -35.69 -13.25 -4.55
C LEU A 115 -35.48 -13.10 -3.05
N SER A 116 -36.45 -12.46 -2.41
CA SER A 116 -36.60 -12.36 -0.96
C SER A 116 -37.95 -12.91 -0.53
N ASP A 117 -38.11 -13.20 0.76
CA ASP A 117 -39.35 -13.67 1.35
C ASP A 117 -39.89 -15.01 0.78
N ILE A 118 -38.97 -15.87 0.33
CA ILE A 118 -39.30 -17.21 -0.17
C ILE A 118 -39.73 -18.09 0.99
N HIS A 119 -40.75 -18.95 0.79
CA HIS A 119 -41.16 -19.92 1.79
C HIS A 119 -40.10 -20.99 2.01
N ILE A 120 -39.78 -21.25 3.27
CA ILE A 120 -38.88 -22.32 3.69
C ILE A 120 -39.45 -23.00 4.94
N SER A 121 -39.30 -24.32 5.06
CA SER A 121 -39.79 -25.06 6.22
C SER A 121 -38.89 -24.91 7.43
N ASP A 122 -39.47 -24.92 8.63
CA ASP A 122 -38.76 -24.85 9.90
C ASP A 122 -37.74 -25.99 10.05
N ASN A 123 -38.04 -27.16 9.53
CA ASN A 123 -37.12 -28.30 9.57
C ASN A 123 -35.82 -28.03 8.82
N LEU A 124 -35.89 -27.44 7.62
CA LEU A 124 -34.72 -27.09 6.84
C LEU A 124 -33.86 -26.00 7.53
N VAL A 125 -34.50 -25.06 8.21
CA VAL A 125 -33.79 -24.02 8.95
C VAL A 125 -33.14 -24.60 10.21
N ASN A 126 -33.86 -25.48 10.93
CA ASN A 126 -33.34 -26.12 12.14
C ASN A 126 -32.19 -27.12 11.86
N GLU A 127 -32.19 -27.74 10.67
CA GLU A 127 -31.08 -28.58 10.21
C GLU A 127 -29.83 -27.74 9.87
N HIS A 128 -30.02 -26.44 9.55
CA HIS A 128 -28.97 -25.58 9.03
C HIS A 128 -29.00 -24.17 9.65
N ASP A 129 -28.70 -24.05 10.95
CA ASP A 129 -28.73 -22.82 11.72
C ASP A 129 -27.98 -21.64 11.09
N ARG A 130 -26.97 -21.92 10.27
CA ARG A 130 -26.19 -20.89 9.56
C ARG A 130 -26.99 -20.05 8.58
N MET A 131 -28.13 -20.55 8.10
CA MET A 131 -29.04 -19.71 7.29
C MET A 131 -29.47 -18.45 8.02
N LEU A 132 -29.59 -18.49 9.37
CA LEU A 132 -30.03 -17.40 10.21
C LEU A 132 -28.92 -16.39 10.54
N THR A 133 -27.66 -16.72 10.29
CA THR A 133 -26.52 -15.84 10.59
C THR A 133 -25.99 -15.13 9.35
N GLY A 134 -25.18 -15.78 8.54
CA GLY A 134 -24.60 -15.20 7.33
C GLY A 134 -25.09 -15.85 6.03
N GLY A 135 -25.75 -17.01 6.17
CA GLY A 135 -26.09 -17.88 5.04
C GLY A 135 -24.91 -18.73 4.58
N PHE A 136 -25.13 -19.58 3.61
CA PHE A 136 -24.11 -20.40 2.96
C PHE A 136 -24.51 -20.74 1.52
N TYR A 137 -23.55 -21.06 0.69
CA TYR A 137 -23.85 -21.54 -0.65
C TYR A 137 -24.38 -22.97 -0.61
N ALA A 138 -25.47 -23.20 -1.34
CA ALA A 138 -26.13 -24.49 -1.43
C ALA A 138 -26.64 -24.78 -2.85
N GLU A 139 -26.74 -26.05 -3.19
CA GLU A 139 -27.65 -26.52 -4.24
C GLU A 139 -29.07 -26.47 -3.67
N VAL A 140 -29.86 -25.51 -4.11
CA VAL A 140 -31.23 -25.28 -3.67
C VAL A 140 -32.18 -25.74 -4.74
N THR A 141 -33.13 -26.61 -4.36
CA THR A 141 -34.29 -26.96 -5.21
C THR A 141 -35.38 -25.94 -4.91
N LEU A 142 -35.68 -25.09 -5.89
CA LEU A 142 -36.72 -24.07 -5.81
C LEU A 142 -37.96 -24.56 -6.54
N GLU A 143 -39.09 -24.65 -5.86
CA GLU A 143 -40.39 -25.07 -6.39
C GLU A 143 -41.27 -23.85 -6.64
N TYR A 144 -42.04 -23.89 -7.72
CA TYR A 144 -43.01 -22.84 -8.06
C TYR A 144 -44.41 -23.34 -7.70
N ILE A 145 -45.07 -22.66 -6.75
CA ILE A 145 -46.42 -22.95 -6.27
C ILE A 145 -47.31 -21.72 -6.48
N ALA A 146 -48.11 -21.72 -7.56
CA ALA A 146 -48.97 -20.59 -7.90
C ALA A 146 -50.00 -20.24 -6.81
N ALA A 147 -50.39 -21.16 -5.96
CA ALA A 147 -51.31 -20.97 -4.85
C ALA A 147 -50.73 -19.98 -3.80
N LEU A 148 -49.43 -20.06 -3.50
CA LEU A 148 -48.77 -19.20 -2.51
C LEU A 148 -48.85 -17.70 -2.88
N ALA A 149 -48.79 -17.38 -4.17
CA ALA A 149 -48.93 -16.00 -4.63
C ALA A 149 -50.37 -15.46 -4.43
N ARG A 150 -51.39 -16.34 -4.43
CA ARG A 150 -52.80 -15.95 -4.28
C ARG A 150 -53.22 -15.83 -2.82
N GLU A 151 -52.69 -16.65 -1.93
CA GLU A 151 -53.11 -16.71 -0.52
C GLU A 151 -52.55 -15.59 0.34
N SER A 152 -51.35 -15.04 0.03
CA SER A 152 -50.66 -14.10 0.89
C SER A 152 -50.15 -12.83 0.20
N GLY A 153 -50.40 -12.65 -1.09
CA GLY A 153 -49.77 -11.58 -1.89
C GLY A 153 -48.23 -11.71 -1.94
N GLY A 154 -47.73 -12.90 -1.63
CA GLY A 154 -46.31 -13.23 -1.45
C GLY A 154 -45.67 -13.85 -2.71
N GLN A 155 -44.49 -14.36 -2.51
CA GLN A 155 -43.68 -15.01 -3.56
C GLN A 155 -44.27 -16.43 -3.87
N PRO A 156 -44.42 -16.82 -5.16
CA PRO A 156 -44.88 -18.13 -5.54
C PRO A 156 -43.82 -19.24 -5.38
N PHE A 157 -42.69 -18.91 -4.77
CA PHE A 157 -41.55 -19.80 -4.66
C PHE A 157 -41.43 -20.37 -3.24
N ARG A 158 -41.03 -21.68 -3.18
CA ARG A 158 -40.73 -22.41 -1.96
C ARG A 158 -39.39 -23.12 -2.10
N VAL A 159 -38.57 -23.10 -1.04
CA VAL A 159 -37.40 -23.96 -0.93
C VAL A 159 -37.86 -25.37 -0.60
N GLU A 160 -37.73 -26.31 -1.56
CA GLU A 160 -38.13 -27.71 -1.41
C GLU A 160 -37.05 -28.54 -0.70
N SER A 161 -35.78 -28.34 -1.13
CA SER A 161 -34.64 -29.03 -0.55
C SER A 161 -33.36 -28.20 -0.64
N VAL A 162 -32.48 -28.46 0.29
CA VAL A 162 -31.19 -27.80 0.41
C VAL A 162 -30.10 -28.86 0.49
N ARG A 163 -29.07 -28.72 -0.33
CA ARG A 163 -27.81 -29.44 -0.19
C ARG A 163 -26.70 -28.45 0.03
N PRO A 164 -26.19 -28.32 1.23
CA PRO A 164 -25.06 -27.43 1.47
C PRO A 164 -23.90 -27.77 0.56
N ILE A 165 -23.33 -26.72 -0.06
CA ILE A 165 -22.04 -26.78 -0.71
C ILE A 165 -21.03 -26.29 0.36
N GLN A 166 -21.03 -27.04 1.45
CA GLN A 166 -20.15 -26.85 2.59
C GLN A 166 -19.93 -28.18 3.28
N MET A 167 -18.69 -28.43 3.62
CA MET A 167 -18.33 -29.59 4.44
C MET A 167 -18.59 -29.27 5.92
N SER A 168 -19.84 -29.27 6.30
CA SER A 168 -20.23 -29.17 7.71
C SER A 168 -20.27 -30.58 8.32
N THR A 169 -19.10 -31.11 8.62
CA THR A 169 -19.03 -32.31 9.48
C THR A 169 -18.79 -31.83 10.91
N ARG A 170 -19.58 -32.35 11.86
CA ARG A 170 -19.35 -32.08 13.29
C ARG A 170 -17.93 -32.43 13.72
N ASP A 171 -17.30 -33.37 13.01
CA ASP A 171 -15.98 -33.93 13.31
C ASP A 171 -14.86 -33.34 12.42
N ALA A 172 -15.09 -32.21 11.71
CA ALA A 172 -14.10 -31.62 10.81
C ALA A 172 -12.80 -31.32 11.54
N LEU A 173 -12.88 -30.65 12.68
CA LEU A 173 -11.70 -30.32 13.48
C LEU A 173 -10.99 -31.57 14.00
N ASP A 174 -11.71 -32.56 14.49
CA ASP A 174 -11.14 -33.83 14.95
C ASP A 174 -10.40 -34.56 13.85
N THR A 175 -10.95 -34.56 12.62
CA THR A 175 -10.29 -35.13 11.44
C THR A 175 -9.02 -34.38 11.10
N PHE A 176 -9.07 -33.04 11.11
CA PHE A 176 -7.93 -32.16 10.83
C PHE A 176 -6.81 -32.35 11.86
N VAL A 177 -7.16 -32.37 13.14
CA VAL A 177 -6.24 -32.53 14.28
C VAL A 177 -5.57 -33.91 14.24
N ARG A 178 -6.34 -34.98 14.09
CA ARG A 178 -5.80 -36.38 14.01
C ARG A 178 -4.91 -36.54 12.79
N GLY A 179 -5.34 -36.02 11.64
CA GLY A 179 -4.57 -36.09 10.40
C GLY A 179 -3.22 -35.40 10.51
N ARG A 180 -3.11 -34.30 11.26
CA ARG A 180 -1.86 -33.54 11.45
C ARG A 180 -0.71 -34.43 11.95
N SER A 181 -0.95 -35.41 12.79
CA SER A 181 0.06 -36.27 13.40
C SER A 181 0.80 -37.15 12.37
N HIS A 182 0.26 -37.34 11.16
CA HIS A 182 0.87 -38.14 10.11
C HIS A 182 1.92 -37.38 9.29
N PHE A 183 2.04 -36.07 9.49
CA PHE A 183 2.93 -35.19 8.72
C PHE A 183 4.07 -34.66 9.58
N THR A 184 5.25 -34.54 8.98
CA THR A 184 6.32 -33.72 9.56
C THR A 184 5.89 -32.25 9.57
N LEU A 185 6.59 -31.40 10.31
CA LEU A 185 6.28 -29.98 10.35
C LEU A 185 6.38 -29.33 8.96
N ASP A 186 7.40 -29.68 8.18
CA ASP A 186 7.60 -29.09 6.84
C ASP A 186 6.52 -29.59 5.87
N GLN A 187 6.20 -30.87 5.87
CA GLN A 187 5.08 -31.42 5.07
C GLN A 187 3.75 -30.75 5.41
N TRP A 188 3.49 -30.48 6.69
CA TRP A 188 2.28 -29.80 7.12
C TRP A 188 2.23 -28.34 6.69
N ARG A 189 3.36 -27.61 6.79
CA ARG A 189 3.48 -26.25 6.28
C ARG A 189 3.22 -26.22 4.78
N ASP A 190 3.83 -27.14 4.05
CA ASP A 190 3.66 -27.23 2.59
C ASP A 190 2.20 -27.50 2.23
N LEU A 191 1.53 -28.41 2.95
CA LEU A 191 0.11 -28.71 2.71
C LEU A 191 -0.79 -27.48 3.00
N LEU A 192 -0.51 -26.70 4.05
CA LEU A 192 -1.23 -25.44 4.32
C LEU A 192 -1.00 -24.40 3.22
N LEU A 193 0.25 -24.24 2.76
CA LEU A 193 0.57 -23.30 1.68
C LEU A 193 -0.06 -23.73 0.35
N ARG A 194 -0.03 -25.02 0.02
CA ARG A 194 -0.74 -25.59 -1.14
C ARG A 194 -2.25 -25.37 -1.03
N SER A 195 -2.81 -25.48 0.17
CA SER A 195 -4.25 -25.22 0.39
C SER A 195 -4.62 -23.77 0.11
N ALA A 196 -3.72 -22.83 0.38
CA ALA A 196 -3.85 -21.42 0.00
C ALA A 196 -3.56 -21.14 -1.48
N GLY A 197 -3.17 -22.15 -2.26
CA GLY A 197 -2.91 -22.06 -3.69
C GLY A 197 -1.44 -21.78 -4.05
N PHE A 198 -0.52 -21.79 -3.09
CA PHE A 198 0.89 -21.50 -3.30
C PHE A 198 1.73 -22.77 -3.50
N GLU A 199 2.81 -22.66 -4.32
CA GLU A 199 3.80 -23.72 -4.49
C GLU A 199 4.96 -23.52 -3.51
N PRO A 200 5.04 -24.32 -2.41
CA PRO A 200 6.00 -24.06 -1.33
C PRO A 200 7.45 -24.05 -1.76
N GLY A 201 7.81 -24.90 -2.70
CA GLY A 201 9.18 -25.03 -3.22
C GLY A 201 9.70 -23.80 -3.97
N ARG A 202 8.84 -22.82 -4.23
CA ARG A 202 9.20 -21.54 -4.87
C ARG A 202 9.51 -20.43 -3.87
N PHE A 203 9.22 -20.66 -2.60
CA PHE A 203 9.41 -19.68 -1.54
C PHE A 203 10.55 -20.07 -0.61
N THR A 204 11.33 -19.08 -0.21
CA THR A 204 12.29 -19.24 0.88
C THR A 204 11.57 -19.50 2.22
N ARG A 205 12.28 -19.99 3.23
CA ARG A 205 11.69 -20.22 4.56
C ARG A 205 11.08 -18.95 5.14
N ARG A 206 11.73 -17.81 4.97
CA ARG A 206 11.24 -16.50 5.43
C ARG A 206 9.92 -16.14 4.75
N GLU A 207 9.86 -16.25 3.45
CA GLU A 207 8.63 -15.98 2.69
C GLU A 207 7.48 -16.91 3.11
N GLN A 208 7.77 -18.20 3.33
CA GLN A 208 6.80 -19.14 3.89
C GLN A 208 6.32 -18.72 5.28
N ASP A 209 7.22 -18.23 6.16
CA ASP A 209 6.85 -17.76 7.49
C ASP A 209 5.89 -16.57 7.44
N ILE A 210 6.10 -15.62 6.52
CA ILE A 210 5.19 -14.50 6.29
C ILE A 210 3.83 -14.99 5.74
N LEU A 211 3.84 -15.94 4.80
CA LEU A 211 2.61 -16.52 4.25
C LEU A 211 1.80 -17.27 5.33
N ILE A 212 2.45 -18.00 6.22
CA ILE A 212 1.80 -18.64 7.38
C ILE A 212 1.27 -17.60 8.36
N ALA A 213 2.05 -16.55 8.67
CA ALA A 213 1.60 -15.46 9.54
C ALA A 213 0.37 -14.73 8.97
N ARG A 214 0.26 -14.61 7.63
CA ARG A 214 -0.92 -14.07 6.94
C ARG A 214 -2.19 -14.86 7.21
N MET A 215 -2.09 -16.13 7.60
CA MET A 215 -3.23 -17.00 7.93
C MET A 215 -3.70 -16.84 9.40
N VAL A 216 -2.91 -16.21 10.27
CA VAL A 216 -3.24 -16.07 11.71
C VAL A 216 -4.62 -15.46 11.97
N PRO A 217 -5.09 -14.43 11.24
CA PRO A 217 -6.41 -13.84 11.46
C PRO A 217 -7.58 -14.84 11.37
N PHE A 218 -7.42 -15.92 10.60
CA PHE A 218 -8.47 -16.94 10.44
C PHE A 218 -8.64 -17.82 11.69
N VAL A 219 -7.60 -17.98 12.50
CA VAL A 219 -7.61 -18.84 13.69
C VAL A 219 -7.55 -18.08 15.02
N ALA A 220 -7.36 -16.74 14.97
CA ALA A 220 -7.27 -15.89 16.15
C ALA A 220 -8.45 -14.91 16.20
N PRO A 221 -9.28 -14.90 17.25
CA PRO A 221 -10.39 -13.96 17.38
C PRO A 221 -9.88 -12.53 17.61
N ASN A 222 -10.60 -11.55 17.04
CA ASN A 222 -10.27 -10.10 17.13
C ASN A 222 -8.79 -9.81 16.85
N TYR A 223 -8.20 -10.49 15.86
CA TYR A 223 -6.82 -10.28 15.46
C TYR A 223 -6.71 -9.16 14.44
N ASN A 224 -5.97 -8.11 14.80
CA ASN A 224 -5.85 -6.90 13.98
C ASN A 224 -4.48 -6.87 13.32
N MET A 225 -4.45 -6.90 12.00
CA MET A 225 -3.23 -7.03 11.21
C MET A 225 -3.17 -5.99 10.10
N VAL A 226 -1.98 -5.51 9.82
CA VAL A 226 -1.68 -4.66 8.67
C VAL A 226 -0.65 -5.36 7.79
N GLU A 227 -0.88 -5.36 6.49
CA GLU A 227 0.09 -5.81 5.51
C GLU A 227 0.18 -4.80 4.37
N LEU A 228 1.28 -4.09 4.32
CA LEU A 228 1.58 -3.11 3.26
C LEU A 228 2.79 -3.58 2.47
N GLY A 229 2.81 -3.27 1.17
CA GLY A 229 3.91 -3.71 0.32
C GLY A 229 3.60 -3.61 -1.17
N PRO A 230 4.46 -4.13 -2.06
CA PRO A 230 4.30 -4.05 -3.50
C PRO A 230 3.01 -4.71 -3.99
N ARG A 231 2.54 -4.29 -5.16
CA ARG A 231 1.42 -4.94 -5.86
C ARG A 231 1.81 -6.33 -6.36
N GLY A 232 0.84 -7.25 -6.40
CA GLY A 232 1.02 -8.57 -7.00
C GLY A 232 1.63 -9.63 -6.08
N THR A 233 1.72 -9.40 -4.76
CA THR A 233 2.24 -10.37 -3.77
C THR A 233 1.14 -11.26 -3.15
N GLY A 234 -0.07 -11.27 -3.72
CA GLY A 234 -1.18 -12.13 -3.29
C GLY A 234 -1.86 -11.73 -1.98
N LYS A 235 -1.69 -10.50 -1.48
CA LYS A 235 -2.28 -10.02 -0.21
C LYS A 235 -3.80 -10.25 -0.15
N SER A 236 -4.54 -9.72 -1.11
CA SER A 236 -6.01 -9.80 -1.15
C SER A 236 -6.51 -11.20 -1.54
N HIS A 237 -5.70 -11.97 -2.27
CA HIS A 237 -6.06 -13.30 -2.76
C HIS A 237 -6.45 -14.26 -1.63
N LEU A 238 -5.66 -14.33 -0.56
CA LEU A 238 -5.92 -15.22 0.56
C LEU A 238 -7.28 -14.92 1.21
N PHE A 239 -7.58 -13.65 1.48
CA PHE A 239 -8.82 -13.24 2.14
C PHE A 239 -10.05 -13.34 1.24
N GLN A 240 -9.87 -13.37 -0.08
CA GLN A 240 -10.95 -13.51 -1.04
C GLN A 240 -11.29 -14.97 -1.37
N GLN A 241 -10.29 -15.86 -1.34
CA GLN A 241 -10.41 -17.18 -1.95
C GLN A 241 -10.40 -18.36 -0.98
N VAL A 242 -9.73 -18.22 0.17
CA VAL A 242 -9.43 -19.37 1.04
C VAL A 242 -10.51 -19.62 2.08
N SER A 243 -11.35 -18.64 2.40
CA SER A 243 -12.38 -18.82 3.43
C SER A 243 -13.68 -18.09 3.07
N PRO A 244 -14.83 -18.80 3.15
CA PRO A 244 -16.15 -18.17 3.06
C PRO A 244 -16.46 -17.26 4.26
N TYR A 245 -15.68 -17.37 5.35
CA TYR A 245 -15.85 -16.58 6.57
C TYR A 245 -14.96 -15.33 6.59
N ALA A 246 -14.31 -15.02 5.49
CA ALA A 246 -13.64 -13.74 5.28
C ALA A 246 -14.47 -12.85 4.36
N HIS A 247 -14.45 -11.54 4.64
CA HIS A 247 -15.11 -10.56 3.79
C HIS A 247 -14.10 -9.51 3.33
N LEU A 248 -13.97 -9.35 2.02
CA LEU A 248 -13.11 -8.34 1.42
C LEU A 248 -13.92 -7.06 1.15
N VAL A 249 -13.47 -5.95 1.72
CA VAL A 249 -14.01 -4.61 1.46
C VAL A 249 -13.03 -3.91 0.52
N SER A 250 -13.37 -3.83 -0.78
CA SER A 250 -12.54 -3.17 -1.81
C SER A 250 -13.03 -1.76 -2.02
N GLY A 251 -12.17 -0.79 -1.70
CA GLY A 251 -12.38 0.64 -1.98
C GLY A 251 -13.66 1.26 -1.42
N GLY A 252 -13.72 2.58 -1.36
CA GLY A 252 -14.93 3.30 -1.04
C GLY A 252 -15.15 3.61 0.45
N LYS A 253 -16.36 4.06 0.78
CA LYS A 253 -16.71 4.48 2.14
C LYS A 253 -17.07 3.30 3.03
N ALA A 254 -16.21 2.98 3.99
CA ALA A 254 -16.56 2.08 5.07
C ALA A 254 -17.46 2.82 6.08
N THR A 255 -18.78 2.60 6.00
CA THR A 255 -19.68 3.22 6.96
C THR A 255 -19.71 2.43 8.27
N ILE A 256 -19.87 3.14 9.39
CA ILE A 256 -20.03 2.52 10.71
C ILE A 256 -21.22 1.53 10.71
N ALA A 257 -22.28 1.86 9.96
CA ALA A 257 -23.46 1.01 9.83
C ALA A 257 -23.16 -0.35 9.16
N ASN A 258 -22.30 -0.35 8.16
CA ASN A 258 -21.90 -1.59 7.48
C ASN A 258 -20.94 -2.41 8.33
N MET A 259 -20.01 -1.74 9.03
CA MET A 259 -19.00 -2.42 9.82
C MET A 259 -19.55 -3.03 11.11
N PHE A 260 -20.40 -2.32 11.80
CA PHE A 260 -20.81 -2.65 13.17
C PHE A 260 -22.32 -2.97 13.30
N VAL A 261 -23.18 -1.98 13.24
CA VAL A 261 -24.65 -2.13 13.30
C VAL A 261 -25.33 -1.05 12.48
N ASN A 262 -26.32 -1.46 11.73
CA ASN A 262 -27.25 -0.56 11.08
C ASN A 262 -28.39 -0.24 12.06
N ASN A 263 -28.39 0.95 12.65
CA ASN A 263 -29.38 1.39 13.65
C ASN A 263 -30.81 1.44 13.11
N ALA A 264 -31.01 1.62 11.81
CA ALA A 264 -32.34 1.68 11.21
C ALA A 264 -32.99 0.28 11.07
N THR A 265 -32.16 -0.75 10.85
CA THR A 265 -32.65 -2.13 10.61
C THR A 265 -32.33 -3.09 11.74
N GLY A 266 -31.47 -2.71 12.71
CA GLY A 266 -30.97 -3.60 13.75
C GLY A 266 -30.00 -4.68 13.23
N ARG A 267 -29.67 -4.69 11.94
CA ARG A 267 -28.77 -5.70 11.36
C ARG A 267 -27.33 -5.50 11.86
N ARG A 268 -26.73 -6.60 12.32
CA ARG A 268 -25.32 -6.65 12.70
C ARG A 268 -24.45 -6.45 11.46
N GLY A 269 -23.34 -5.70 11.60
CA GLY A 269 -22.39 -5.43 10.52
C GLY A 269 -21.36 -6.54 10.34
N LEU A 270 -20.40 -6.27 9.47
CA LEU A 270 -19.43 -7.25 8.97
C LEU A 270 -18.62 -7.92 10.08
N VAL A 271 -18.15 -7.15 11.09
CA VAL A 271 -17.30 -7.69 12.18
C VAL A 271 -18.02 -8.73 13.07
N ALA A 272 -19.35 -8.74 13.04
CA ALA A 272 -20.16 -9.71 13.77
C ALA A 272 -20.70 -10.85 12.88
N GLN A 273 -20.44 -10.80 11.58
CA GLN A 273 -20.90 -11.81 10.62
C GLN A 273 -19.75 -12.67 10.09
N TYR A 274 -18.52 -12.12 10.04
CA TYR A 274 -17.36 -12.77 9.45
C TYR A 274 -16.24 -12.91 10.47
N ASP A 275 -15.44 -13.96 10.33
CA ASP A 275 -14.25 -14.21 11.14
C ASP A 275 -13.15 -13.20 10.84
N VAL A 276 -13.07 -12.75 9.58
CA VAL A 276 -12.08 -11.77 9.11
C VAL A 276 -12.76 -10.73 8.21
N VAL A 277 -12.55 -9.46 8.50
CA VAL A 277 -12.89 -8.35 7.60
C VAL A 277 -11.60 -7.74 7.09
N CYS A 278 -11.35 -7.92 5.80
CA CYS A 278 -10.15 -7.42 5.14
C CYS A 278 -10.47 -6.16 4.33
N PHE A 279 -9.84 -5.05 4.67
CA PHE A 279 -9.86 -3.82 3.87
C PHE A 279 -8.78 -3.92 2.81
N ASP A 280 -9.19 -4.03 1.56
CA ASP A 280 -8.30 -3.99 0.40
C ASP A 280 -8.14 -2.55 -0.09
N GLU A 281 -6.94 -2.23 -0.56
CA GLU A 281 -6.57 -0.87 -0.96
C GLU A 281 -6.91 0.16 0.15
N ILE A 282 -6.38 -0.08 1.35
CA ILE A 282 -6.70 0.73 2.55
C ILE A 282 -6.55 2.24 2.33
N SER A 283 -5.68 2.68 1.42
CA SER A 283 -5.50 4.10 1.04
C SER A 283 -6.78 4.74 0.47
N GLY A 284 -7.62 3.93 -0.19
CA GLY A 284 -8.91 4.37 -0.75
C GLY A 284 -10.08 4.30 0.24
N VAL A 285 -9.87 3.76 1.43
CA VAL A 285 -10.92 3.64 2.44
C VAL A 285 -11.06 4.94 3.21
N SER A 286 -12.27 5.49 3.26
CA SER A 286 -12.59 6.64 4.10
C SER A 286 -13.65 6.27 5.13
N PHE A 287 -13.44 6.71 6.38
CA PHE A 287 -14.46 6.62 7.43
C PHE A 287 -15.22 7.94 7.47
N ASP A 288 -16.55 7.87 7.44
CA ASP A 288 -17.42 9.05 7.31
C ASP A 288 -17.22 10.11 8.41
N THR A 289 -16.62 9.74 9.54
CA THR A 289 -16.41 10.65 10.69
C THR A 289 -15.20 10.21 11.52
N LYS A 290 -14.59 11.16 12.26
CA LYS A 290 -13.60 10.85 13.32
C LYS A 290 -14.16 9.88 14.38
N GLU A 291 -15.48 9.92 14.59
CA GLU A 291 -16.18 8.99 15.49
C GLU A 291 -16.06 7.53 15.00
N GLY A 292 -16.06 7.29 13.68
CA GLY A 292 -15.89 5.97 13.09
C GLY A 292 -14.55 5.33 13.45
N VAL A 293 -13.47 6.08 13.39
CA VAL A 293 -12.14 5.62 13.80
C VAL A 293 -12.08 5.33 15.29
N ASN A 294 -12.76 6.13 16.13
CA ASN A 294 -12.82 5.90 17.57
C ASN A 294 -13.58 4.63 17.94
N ILE A 295 -14.70 4.35 17.27
CA ILE A 295 -15.45 3.10 17.45
C ILE A 295 -14.59 1.91 17.01
N LEU A 296 -13.90 2.03 15.88
CA LEU A 296 -12.99 1.00 15.40
C LEU A 296 -11.85 0.74 16.41
N LYS A 297 -11.23 1.79 16.98
CA LYS A 297 -10.22 1.65 18.03
C LYS A 297 -10.77 0.91 19.26
N GLY A 298 -11.98 1.26 19.69
CA GLY A 298 -12.64 0.58 20.82
C GLY A 298 -12.85 -0.90 20.53
N TYR A 299 -13.35 -1.22 19.35
CA TYR A 299 -13.57 -2.60 18.91
C TYR A 299 -12.25 -3.40 18.82
N MET A 300 -11.21 -2.84 18.21
CA MET A 300 -9.90 -3.49 18.10
C MET A 300 -9.28 -3.83 19.47
N GLU A 301 -9.57 -3.02 20.49
CA GLU A 301 -9.08 -3.25 21.87
C GLU A 301 -9.87 -4.35 22.59
N ALA A 302 -11.20 -4.22 22.62
CA ALA A 302 -12.08 -4.99 23.51
C ALA A 302 -12.85 -6.11 22.81
N GLY A 303 -12.94 -6.10 21.48
CA GLY A 303 -13.89 -6.96 20.76
C GLY A 303 -15.35 -6.56 20.97
N GLU A 304 -15.58 -5.36 21.51
CA GLU A 304 -16.91 -4.85 21.81
C GLU A 304 -17.09 -3.46 21.20
N PHE A 305 -18.27 -3.17 20.76
CA PHE A 305 -18.65 -1.83 20.31
C PHE A 305 -20.04 -1.47 20.81
N SER A 306 -20.22 -0.21 21.16
CA SER A 306 -21.51 0.35 21.57
C SER A 306 -22.01 1.27 20.50
N ARG A 307 -23.23 1.04 20.03
CA ARG A 307 -23.95 1.94 19.15
C ARG A 307 -25.43 1.97 19.56
N GLY A 308 -25.84 3.08 20.11
CA GLY A 308 -27.16 3.22 20.75
C GLY A 308 -27.15 2.72 22.19
N LYS A 309 -28.10 1.85 22.57
CA LYS A 309 -28.33 1.44 23.97
C LYS A 309 -27.63 0.14 24.36
N GLU A 310 -27.09 -0.62 23.40
CA GLU A 310 -26.55 -1.94 23.66
C GLU A 310 -25.06 -2.00 23.28
N SER A 311 -24.28 -2.70 24.11
CA SER A 311 -22.92 -3.13 23.78
C SER A 311 -23.00 -4.49 23.09
N ILE A 312 -22.36 -4.59 21.92
CA ILE A 312 -22.36 -5.81 21.12
C ILE A 312 -20.93 -6.36 21.10
N ARG A 313 -20.81 -7.61 21.45
CA ARG A 313 -19.55 -8.34 21.35
C ARG A 313 -19.45 -9.05 20.00
N ALA A 314 -18.27 -8.94 19.37
CA ALA A 314 -17.93 -9.63 18.15
C ALA A 314 -16.44 -10.04 18.18
N ASP A 315 -16.07 -11.02 17.39
CA ASP A 315 -14.72 -11.58 17.37
C ASP A 315 -14.03 -11.53 16.00
N GLY A 316 -14.67 -10.91 15.01
CA GLY A 316 -14.10 -10.70 13.68
C GLY A 316 -12.80 -9.92 13.72
N GLY A 317 -11.73 -10.48 13.13
CA GLY A 317 -10.44 -9.81 13.00
C GLY A 317 -10.47 -8.70 11.94
N ILE A 318 -9.72 -7.63 12.14
CA ILE A 318 -9.56 -6.55 11.17
C ILE A 318 -8.21 -6.70 10.48
N VAL A 319 -8.24 -6.90 9.17
CA VAL A 319 -7.06 -6.94 8.33
C VAL A 319 -7.06 -5.75 7.37
N MET A 320 -5.95 -5.07 7.26
CA MET A 320 -5.79 -3.92 6.38
C MET A 320 -4.65 -4.21 5.42
N VAL A 321 -4.96 -4.32 4.15
CA VAL A 321 -3.96 -4.52 3.11
C VAL A 321 -3.89 -3.32 2.19
N GLY A 322 -2.70 -3.00 1.73
CA GLY A 322 -2.49 -1.86 0.86
C GLY A 322 -1.18 -1.95 0.09
N ASN A 323 -1.03 -1.04 -0.85
CA ASN A 323 0.16 -0.95 -1.65
C ASN A 323 0.91 0.33 -1.29
N PHE A 324 2.24 0.29 -1.30
CA PHE A 324 3.02 1.50 -1.30
C PHE A 324 2.88 2.21 -2.63
N ASP A 325 2.77 3.53 -2.57
CA ASP A 325 2.75 4.38 -3.76
C ASP A 325 4.16 4.71 -4.27
N VAL A 326 5.16 4.41 -3.46
CA VAL A 326 6.58 4.57 -3.77
C VAL A 326 7.31 3.23 -3.61
N ASP A 327 8.57 3.19 -4.05
CA ASP A 327 9.41 2.03 -3.83
C ASP A 327 9.56 1.70 -2.33
N VAL A 328 9.51 0.40 -2.02
CA VAL A 328 9.60 -0.10 -0.64
C VAL A 328 10.86 0.39 0.07
N GLU A 329 12.00 0.42 -0.61
CA GLU A 329 13.24 0.93 -0.01
C GLU A 329 13.14 2.40 0.37
N THR A 330 12.41 3.18 -0.40
CA THR A 330 12.16 4.59 -0.11
C THR A 330 11.30 4.76 1.13
N GLU A 331 10.22 3.98 1.27
CA GLU A 331 9.37 3.98 2.48
C GLU A 331 10.16 3.51 3.71
N LEU A 332 10.97 2.48 3.57
CA LEU A 332 11.83 1.99 4.64
C LEU A 332 12.90 3.01 5.06
N ARG A 333 13.48 3.74 4.09
CA ARG A 333 14.43 4.82 4.36
C ARG A 333 13.80 6.02 5.07
N GLN A 334 12.55 6.31 4.73
CA GLN A 334 11.79 7.41 5.32
C GLN A 334 11.18 7.04 6.67
N GLY A 335 11.14 5.77 7.03
CA GLY A 335 10.53 5.26 8.25
C GLY A 335 9.00 5.30 8.28
N HIS A 336 8.34 5.53 7.13
CA HIS A 336 6.89 5.70 7.03
C HIS A 336 6.14 4.43 6.65
N LEU A 337 6.27 3.37 7.45
CA LEU A 337 5.61 2.10 7.16
C LEU A 337 4.06 2.17 7.11
N PHE A 338 3.44 3.19 7.68
CA PHE A 338 2.00 3.45 7.58
C PHE A 338 1.61 4.51 6.53
N GLY A 339 2.53 4.85 5.61
CA GLY A 339 2.29 5.82 4.54
C GLY A 339 0.95 5.65 3.80
N PRO A 340 0.61 4.44 3.33
CA PRO A 340 -0.64 4.18 2.63
C PRO A 340 -1.92 4.24 3.47
N MET A 341 -1.83 4.35 4.79
CA MET A 341 -3.02 4.41 5.65
C MET A 341 -3.78 5.74 5.48
N PRO A 342 -5.11 5.75 5.69
CA PRO A 342 -5.89 6.99 5.78
C PRO A 342 -5.28 7.98 6.78
N LYS A 343 -5.39 9.28 6.49
CA LYS A 343 -4.79 10.36 7.31
C LYS A 343 -5.16 10.27 8.80
N GLU A 344 -6.41 9.89 9.09
CA GLU A 344 -6.96 9.75 10.44
C GLU A 344 -6.35 8.61 11.24
N MET A 345 -5.73 7.63 10.56
CA MET A 345 -5.11 6.44 11.16
C MET A 345 -3.58 6.52 11.11
N ARG A 346 -3.03 7.12 10.05
CA ARG A 346 -1.59 7.16 9.77
C ARG A 346 -0.74 7.69 10.92
N ASN A 347 -1.23 8.74 11.59
CA ASN A 347 -0.52 9.43 12.67
C ASN A 347 -1.16 9.20 14.06
N ASP A 348 -2.08 8.25 14.19
CA ASP A 348 -2.75 7.94 15.45
C ASP A 348 -2.01 6.80 16.17
N THR A 349 -1.10 7.14 17.09
CA THR A 349 -0.34 6.17 17.89
C THR A 349 -1.24 5.24 18.69
N ALA A 350 -2.41 5.72 19.15
CA ALA A 350 -3.38 4.91 19.86
C ALA A 350 -4.09 3.91 18.94
N PHE A 351 -4.27 4.22 17.66
CA PHE A 351 -4.75 3.28 16.66
C PHE A 351 -3.68 2.20 16.39
N HIS A 352 -2.43 2.63 16.16
CA HIS A 352 -1.31 1.70 15.92
C HIS A 352 -1.12 0.72 17.07
N ASP A 353 -1.28 1.17 18.30
CA ASP A 353 -1.09 0.34 19.49
C ASP A 353 -2.04 -0.87 19.56
N ARG A 354 -3.14 -0.84 18.79
CA ARG A 354 -4.15 -1.91 18.68
C ARG A 354 -3.89 -2.89 17.53
N ILE A 355 -2.88 -2.62 16.70
CA ILE A 355 -2.45 -3.53 15.64
C ILE A 355 -1.57 -4.61 16.27
N HIS A 356 -1.96 -5.87 16.15
CA HIS A 356 -1.21 -6.99 16.71
C HIS A 356 0.08 -7.26 15.92
N ALA A 357 -0.02 -7.23 14.59
CA ALA A 357 1.09 -7.53 13.69
C ALA A 357 1.11 -6.61 12.47
N TYR A 358 2.30 -6.21 12.07
CA TYR A 358 2.59 -5.59 10.79
C TYR A 358 3.40 -6.58 9.94
N LEU A 359 2.79 -7.13 8.89
CA LEU A 359 3.46 -8.02 7.95
C LEU A 359 4.20 -7.21 6.89
N PRO A 360 5.48 -7.51 6.65
CA PRO A 360 6.25 -6.91 5.57
C PRO A 360 5.83 -7.53 4.22
N GLY A 361 4.89 -6.90 3.52
CA GLY A 361 4.40 -7.40 2.23
C GLY A 361 5.47 -7.37 1.13
N TRP A 362 6.61 -6.72 1.38
CA TRP A 362 7.78 -6.71 0.50
C TRP A 362 8.67 -7.95 0.64
N ASP A 363 8.55 -8.71 1.73
CA ASP A 363 9.24 -10.00 1.89
C ASP A 363 8.62 -11.10 1.02
N VAL A 364 7.44 -10.86 0.43
CA VAL A 364 6.80 -11.81 -0.48
C VAL A 364 7.04 -11.37 -1.92
N PRO A 365 7.55 -12.24 -2.80
CA PRO A 365 7.83 -11.89 -4.18
C PRO A 365 6.54 -11.59 -4.96
N LYS A 366 6.67 -10.88 -6.08
CA LYS A 366 5.55 -10.75 -7.03
C LYS A 366 5.23 -12.14 -7.60
N LEU A 367 3.98 -12.54 -7.43
CA LEU A 367 3.51 -13.84 -7.86
C LEU A 367 3.30 -13.87 -9.38
N ASP A 368 3.89 -14.83 -10.02
CA ASP A 368 3.61 -15.26 -11.38
C ASP A 368 3.01 -16.68 -11.37
N PRO A 369 2.57 -17.24 -12.49
CA PRO A 369 1.96 -18.56 -12.52
C PRO A 369 2.82 -19.69 -11.94
N SER A 370 4.17 -19.55 -11.87
CA SER A 370 5.07 -20.58 -11.32
C SER A 370 5.00 -20.69 -9.80
N TYR A 371 4.46 -19.65 -9.12
CA TYR A 371 4.23 -19.66 -7.67
C TYR A 371 2.89 -20.31 -7.28
N LEU A 372 2.06 -20.64 -8.25
CA LEU A 372 0.77 -21.29 -8.01
C LEU A 372 0.94 -22.81 -8.02
N THR A 373 0.42 -23.48 -7.00
CA THR A 373 0.54 -24.93 -6.91
C THR A 373 -0.41 -25.64 -7.85
N ILE A 374 0.04 -26.78 -8.35
CA ILE A 374 -0.70 -27.71 -9.18
C ILE A 374 -1.05 -28.99 -8.41
N HIS A 375 -0.65 -29.07 -7.16
CA HIS A 375 -0.77 -30.19 -6.24
C HIS A 375 -2.09 -30.19 -5.49
N PHE A 376 -2.30 -31.22 -4.65
CA PHE A 376 -3.42 -31.25 -3.72
C PHE A 376 -3.26 -30.21 -2.60
N GLY A 377 -4.38 -29.63 -2.23
CA GLY A 377 -4.55 -28.85 -1.03
C GLY A 377 -5.92 -29.12 -0.43
N PHE A 378 -6.15 -28.71 0.79
CA PHE A 378 -7.50 -28.83 1.39
C PHE A 378 -8.53 -28.07 0.56
N VAL A 379 -9.73 -28.63 0.49
CA VAL A 379 -10.90 -27.88 0.03
C VAL A 379 -11.05 -26.67 0.95
N SER A 380 -11.18 -25.48 0.38
CA SER A 380 -11.16 -24.20 1.13
C SER A 380 -12.24 -24.15 2.20
N ASP A 381 -13.38 -24.75 1.96
CA ASP A 381 -14.48 -24.80 2.91
C ASP A 381 -14.18 -25.69 4.13
N PHE A 382 -13.56 -26.85 3.94
CA PHE A 382 -13.12 -27.71 5.04
C PHE A 382 -12.09 -27.02 5.93
N LEU A 383 -11.09 -26.39 5.29
CA LEU A 383 -10.04 -25.68 5.99
C LEU A 383 -10.61 -24.50 6.80
N ALA A 384 -11.51 -23.74 6.18
CA ALA A 384 -12.17 -22.61 6.84
C ALA A 384 -13.00 -23.04 8.05
N GLU A 385 -13.72 -24.16 7.95
CA GLU A 385 -14.48 -24.71 9.07
C GLU A 385 -13.58 -25.11 10.25
N CYS A 386 -12.46 -25.80 9.95
CA CYS A 386 -11.46 -26.14 10.95
C CYS A 386 -10.87 -24.88 11.62
N TRP A 387 -10.55 -23.87 10.82
CA TRP A 387 -10.00 -22.61 11.33
C TRP A 387 -11.00 -21.84 12.21
N THR A 388 -12.27 -21.76 11.81
CA THR A 388 -13.34 -21.15 12.63
C THR A 388 -13.51 -21.86 13.96
N GLN A 389 -13.43 -23.20 13.99
CA GLN A 389 -13.48 -23.96 15.25
C GLN A 389 -12.23 -23.74 16.11
N LEU A 390 -11.02 -23.66 15.50
CA LEU A 390 -9.77 -23.33 16.19
C LEU A 390 -9.79 -21.93 16.84
N ARG A 391 -10.61 -20.99 16.37
CA ARG A 391 -10.76 -19.67 17.04
C ARG A 391 -11.19 -19.81 18.49
N ARG A 392 -11.96 -20.83 18.81
CA ARG A 392 -12.50 -21.09 20.15
C ARG A 392 -11.54 -21.82 21.08
N THR A 393 -10.39 -22.28 20.58
CA THR A 393 -9.36 -22.99 21.34
C THR A 393 -8.18 -22.09 21.68
N SER A 394 -7.28 -22.52 22.55
CA SER A 394 -6.02 -21.86 22.87
C SER A 394 -4.89 -22.90 22.89
N ARG A 395 -3.71 -22.44 22.46
CA ARG A 395 -2.45 -23.20 22.53
C ARG A 395 -1.40 -22.47 23.38
N LEU A 396 -1.81 -21.44 24.13
CA LEU A 396 -0.88 -20.69 25.01
C LEU A 396 -0.48 -21.44 26.26
N ASP A 397 -1.24 -22.46 26.65
CA ASP A 397 -0.92 -23.34 27.76
C ASP A 397 0.44 -24.03 27.61
N VAL A 398 0.82 -24.42 26.37
CA VAL A 398 2.15 -25.01 26.09
C VAL A 398 3.30 -24.04 26.26
N ALA A 399 3.05 -22.74 26.22
CA ALA A 399 4.03 -21.68 26.44
C ALA A 399 4.14 -21.27 27.92
N GLN A 400 3.15 -21.64 28.74
CA GLN A 400 3.09 -21.28 30.16
C GLN A 400 4.26 -21.88 30.95
N GLY A 401 5.00 -21.02 31.69
CA GLY A 401 6.19 -21.44 32.42
C GLY A 401 7.44 -21.72 31.58
N ARG A 402 7.31 -21.69 30.22
CA ARG A 402 8.42 -21.88 29.28
C ARG A 402 8.82 -20.58 28.58
N LEU A 403 7.84 -19.77 28.17
CA LEU A 403 8.06 -18.52 27.47
C LEU A 403 7.71 -17.33 28.37
N GLU A 404 8.66 -16.46 28.60
CA GLU A 404 8.50 -15.22 29.38
C GLU A 404 8.81 -14.01 28.50
N TRP A 405 7.93 -13.02 28.55
CA TRP A 405 8.12 -11.76 27.84
C TRP A 405 8.98 -10.79 28.64
N GLY A 406 9.86 -10.07 27.98
CA GLY A 406 10.72 -9.06 28.59
C GLY A 406 9.95 -7.99 29.37
N ALA A 407 10.61 -7.40 30.36
CA ALA A 407 9.97 -6.46 31.27
C ALA A 407 9.48 -5.17 30.62
N GLN A 408 10.06 -4.78 29.48
CA GLN A 408 9.70 -3.54 28.77
C GLN A 408 8.45 -3.67 27.86
N LEU A 409 7.95 -4.88 27.62
CA LEU A 409 6.71 -5.05 26.86
C LEU A 409 5.53 -4.51 27.66
N SER A 410 4.78 -3.59 27.07
CA SER A 410 3.50 -3.13 27.62
C SER A 410 2.45 -4.26 27.65
N GLY A 411 1.36 -4.08 28.37
CA GLY A 411 0.26 -5.03 28.37
C GLY A 411 -0.29 -5.32 26.96
N ARG A 412 -0.32 -4.31 26.08
CA ARG A 412 -0.76 -4.47 24.69
C ARG A 412 0.25 -5.23 23.83
N ASP A 413 1.54 -5.00 24.03
CA ASP A 413 2.59 -5.75 23.32
C ASP A 413 2.55 -7.22 23.68
N ARG A 414 2.37 -7.55 24.96
CA ARG A 414 2.20 -8.93 25.44
C ARG A 414 0.93 -9.57 24.87
N LYS A 415 -0.19 -8.82 24.83
CA LYS A 415 -1.44 -9.30 24.21
C LYS A 415 -1.23 -9.60 22.73
N ALA A 416 -0.61 -8.69 22.01
CA ALA A 416 -0.32 -8.83 20.58
C ALA A 416 0.58 -10.02 20.29
N ALA A 417 1.68 -10.15 21.03
CA ALA A 417 2.61 -11.27 20.90
C ALA A 417 1.95 -12.62 21.24
N ASN A 418 1.20 -12.68 22.35
CA ASN A 418 0.45 -13.89 22.74
C ASN A 418 -0.57 -14.30 21.66
N ASN A 419 -1.33 -13.36 21.12
CA ASN A 419 -2.30 -13.65 20.06
C ASN A 419 -1.63 -14.18 18.79
N THR A 420 -0.49 -13.61 18.41
CA THR A 420 0.27 -14.06 17.24
C THR A 420 0.87 -15.45 17.47
N VAL A 421 1.54 -15.69 18.63
CA VAL A 421 2.06 -17.01 19.00
C VAL A 421 0.94 -18.05 19.02
N ASN A 422 -0.18 -17.75 19.68
CA ASN A 422 -1.34 -18.64 19.73
C ASN A 422 -1.85 -19.00 18.31
N GLY A 423 -1.96 -18.01 17.43
CA GLY A 423 -2.39 -18.24 16.06
C GLY A 423 -1.43 -19.12 15.26
N LEU A 424 -0.12 -18.86 15.36
CA LEU A 424 0.92 -19.67 14.71
C LEU A 424 0.92 -21.12 15.24
N LEU A 425 0.78 -21.30 16.54
CA LEU A 425 0.69 -22.63 17.14
C LEU A 425 -0.56 -23.37 16.74
N LYS A 426 -1.72 -22.71 16.66
CA LYS A 426 -2.97 -23.32 16.15
C LYS A 426 -2.87 -23.79 14.71
N LEU A 427 -2.18 -23.04 13.85
CA LEU A 427 -1.97 -23.39 12.45
C LEU A 427 -1.07 -24.62 12.30
N LEU A 428 0.03 -24.68 13.05
CA LEU A 428 1.08 -25.67 12.85
C LEU A 428 1.01 -26.85 13.84
N TRP A 429 0.47 -26.63 15.03
CA TRP A 429 0.24 -27.63 16.08
C TRP A 429 -1.22 -27.56 16.58
N PRO A 430 -2.21 -27.86 15.73
CA PRO A 430 -3.62 -27.70 16.10
C PRO A 430 -4.09 -28.68 17.19
N ASP A 431 -3.42 -29.80 17.36
CA ASP A 431 -3.74 -30.81 18.39
C ASP A 431 -3.34 -30.31 19.78
N PRO A 432 -4.30 -30.17 20.72
CA PRO A 432 -3.98 -29.73 22.09
C PRO A 432 -3.02 -30.67 22.82
N ASP A 433 -3.04 -31.96 22.49
CA ASP A 433 -2.19 -32.96 23.14
C ASP A 433 -0.79 -33.09 22.49
N MET A 434 -0.56 -32.46 21.34
CA MET A 434 0.72 -32.47 20.64
C MET A 434 1.74 -31.56 21.34
N ASP A 435 2.90 -32.12 21.68
CA ASP A 435 4.01 -31.33 22.22
C ASP A 435 4.58 -30.33 21.20
N VAL A 436 4.93 -29.16 21.69
CA VAL A 436 5.56 -28.09 20.89
C VAL A 436 7.01 -27.96 21.31
N PRO A 437 7.97 -28.21 20.41
CA PRO A 437 9.39 -28.07 20.71
C PRO A 437 9.79 -26.64 21.09
N ASP A 438 10.83 -26.50 21.91
CA ASP A 438 11.35 -25.19 22.33
C ASP A 438 11.76 -24.30 21.15
N GLU A 439 12.34 -24.90 20.09
CA GLU A 439 12.71 -24.20 18.88
C GLU A 439 11.50 -23.64 18.14
N ALA A 440 10.37 -24.33 18.19
CA ALA A 440 9.11 -23.86 17.60
C ALA A 440 8.49 -22.72 18.42
N LEU A 441 8.57 -22.80 19.76
CA LEU A 441 8.14 -21.70 20.62
C LEU A 441 9.04 -20.46 20.42
N ALA A 442 10.35 -20.65 20.31
CA ALA A 442 11.29 -19.58 20.01
C ALA A 442 10.99 -18.92 18.67
N TRP A 443 10.80 -19.72 17.61
CA TRP A 443 10.42 -19.23 16.29
C TRP A 443 9.12 -18.43 16.32
N ALA A 444 8.09 -18.95 16.98
CA ALA A 444 6.80 -18.26 17.07
C ALA A 444 6.91 -16.94 17.86
N ALA A 445 7.69 -16.93 18.95
CA ALA A 445 7.93 -15.73 19.76
C ALA A 445 8.74 -14.68 18.97
N GLU A 446 9.79 -15.09 18.27
CA GLU A 446 10.60 -14.19 17.43
C GLU A 446 9.76 -13.56 16.32
N LEU A 447 9.02 -14.36 15.56
CA LEU A 447 8.17 -13.85 14.49
C LEU A 447 7.09 -12.91 15.05
N ALA A 448 6.45 -13.26 16.17
CA ALA A 448 5.44 -12.43 16.82
C ALA A 448 5.99 -11.06 17.26
N LEU A 449 7.17 -11.07 17.91
CA LEU A 449 7.82 -9.84 18.36
C LEU A 449 8.34 -9.01 17.19
N GLU A 450 8.89 -9.64 16.15
CA GLU A 450 9.35 -8.95 14.94
C GLU A 450 8.21 -8.22 14.24
N LEU A 451 7.07 -8.89 14.03
CA LEU A 451 5.89 -8.28 13.44
C LEU A 451 5.34 -7.14 14.28
N ARG A 452 5.36 -7.28 15.62
CA ARG A 452 4.95 -6.21 16.54
C ARG A 452 5.98 -5.09 16.60
N ARG A 453 7.28 -5.39 16.40
CA ARG A 453 8.35 -4.40 16.41
C ARG A 453 8.14 -3.30 15.38
N ARG A 454 7.69 -3.64 14.16
CA ARG A 454 7.38 -2.66 13.12
C ARG A 454 6.33 -1.65 13.58
N VAL A 455 5.32 -2.09 14.31
CA VAL A 455 4.32 -1.19 14.90
C VAL A 455 4.95 -0.24 15.91
N LYS A 456 5.84 -0.74 16.77
CA LYS A 456 6.55 0.08 17.78
C LYS A 456 7.50 1.09 17.15
N GLU A 457 8.24 0.70 16.13
CA GLU A 457 9.12 1.63 15.40
C GLU A 457 8.33 2.79 14.77
N GLN A 458 7.13 2.52 14.25
CA GLN A 458 6.26 3.57 13.72
C GLN A 458 5.71 4.49 14.81
N GLN A 459 5.35 3.95 15.97
CA GLN A 459 4.95 4.78 17.11
C GLN A 459 6.09 5.67 17.58
N ALA A 460 7.31 5.14 17.67
CA ALA A 460 8.51 5.90 18.01
C ALA A 460 8.82 7.00 17.00
N TRP A 461 8.61 6.71 15.72
CA TRP A 461 8.87 7.64 14.63
C TRP A 461 7.89 8.81 14.59
N ILE A 462 6.61 8.59 14.95
CA ILE A 462 5.55 9.61 14.95
C ILE A 462 5.71 10.63 16.08
N GLY A 463 6.56 10.35 17.09
CA GLY A 463 7.00 11.42 17.96
C GLY A 463 6.65 11.33 19.43
N SER A 464 6.55 10.13 19.99
CA SER A 464 6.49 9.99 21.45
C SER A 464 7.75 9.30 21.95
N ALA A 465 8.54 9.99 22.75
CA ALA A 465 9.78 9.48 23.36
C ALA A 465 9.56 8.18 24.17
N GLU A 466 8.34 7.95 24.66
CA GLU A 466 7.97 6.75 25.40
C GLU A 466 8.04 5.45 24.57
N PHE A 467 7.97 5.53 23.23
CA PHE A 467 8.05 4.39 22.31
C PHE A 467 9.46 4.15 21.78
N GLY A 468 10.38 5.13 21.94
CA GLY A 468 11.68 5.15 21.26
C GLY A 468 12.70 4.13 21.75
N ASN A 469 12.60 3.67 22.99
CA ASN A 469 13.60 2.82 23.66
C ASN A 469 13.02 1.52 24.22
N VAL A 470 11.93 0.99 23.65
CA VAL A 470 11.33 -0.25 24.12
C VAL A 470 12.04 -1.45 23.50
N ASN A 471 12.66 -2.29 24.31
CA ASN A 471 13.17 -3.58 23.87
C ASN A 471 12.06 -4.61 23.88
N LEU A 472 11.69 -5.11 22.70
CA LEU A 472 10.81 -6.27 22.59
C LEU A 472 11.68 -7.52 22.69
N SER A 473 11.57 -8.25 23.80
CA SER A 473 12.42 -9.38 24.13
C SER A 473 11.61 -10.53 24.72
N TYR A 474 12.19 -11.71 24.69
CA TYR A 474 11.63 -12.90 25.33
C TYR A 474 12.74 -13.76 25.96
N ARG A 475 12.36 -14.62 26.90
CA ARG A 475 13.20 -15.65 27.47
C ARG A 475 12.48 -17.00 27.37
N LEU A 476 13.20 -18.04 27.00
CA LEU A 476 12.68 -19.39 26.93
C LEU A 476 13.39 -20.27 27.93
N GLY A 477 12.69 -20.67 29.01
CA GLY A 477 13.24 -21.43 30.13
C GLY A 477 14.42 -20.69 30.74
N ASP A 478 15.52 -21.41 30.94
CA ASP A 478 16.77 -20.88 31.52
C ASP A 478 17.70 -20.22 30.50
N ARG A 479 17.28 -20.08 29.23
CA ARG A 479 18.09 -19.44 28.20
C ARG A 479 18.19 -17.92 28.44
N PRO A 480 19.27 -17.25 27.99
CA PRO A 480 19.39 -15.79 28.11
C PRO A 480 18.24 -15.08 27.40
N GLU A 481 17.84 -13.92 27.93
CA GLU A 481 16.85 -13.05 27.32
C GLU A 481 17.33 -12.60 25.92
N ARG A 482 16.46 -12.72 24.92
CA ARG A 482 16.74 -12.36 23.54
C ARG A 482 15.89 -11.19 23.10
N VAL A 483 16.54 -10.12 22.66
CA VAL A 483 15.90 -8.96 22.05
C VAL A 483 15.66 -9.24 20.58
N VAL A 484 14.44 -8.93 20.10
CA VAL A 484 14.04 -9.14 18.71
C VAL A 484 14.01 -7.81 17.98
N TYR A 485 14.67 -7.80 16.84
CA TYR A 485 14.74 -6.67 15.92
C TYR A 485 14.00 -7.02 14.63
N CYS A 486 13.55 -6.01 13.89
CA CYS A 486 13.16 -6.18 12.49
C CYS A 486 14.30 -5.69 11.59
N ASP A 487 14.37 -6.23 10.37
CA ASP A 487 15.48 -5.94 9.44
C ASP A 487 15.57 -4.45 9.10
N GLU A 488 14.44 -3.78 8.97
CA GLU A 488 14.35 -2.35 8.69
C GLU A 488 15.02 -1.52 9.80
N MET A 489 14.85 -1.92 11.06
CA MET A 489 15.45 -1.24 12.20
C MET A 489 16.98 -1.46 12.24
N VAL A 490 17.44 -2.67 11.96
CA VAL A 490 18.89 -3.00 11.94
C VAL A 490 19.57 -2.19 10.85
N GLN A 491 18.99 -2.15 9.65
CA GLN A 491 19.52 -1.34 8.56
C GLN A 491 19.57 0.16 8.88
N HIS A 492 18.58 0.68 9.57
CA HIS A 492 18.56 2.08 10.00
C HIS A 492 19.66 2.37 11.04
N ARG A 493 19.88 1.49 12.01
CA ARG A 493 20.94 1.62 13.03
C ARG A 493 22.34 1.49 12.43
N LEU A 494 22.58 0.49 11.58
CA LEU A 494 23.87 0.31 10.90
C LEU A 494 24.23 1.52 10.04
N ARG A 495 23.25 2.16 9.39
CA ARG A 495 23.46 3.39 8.64
C ARG A 495 23.72 4.60 9.56
N ALA A 496 23.08 4.68 10.71
CA ALA A 496 23.33 5.72 11.70
C ALA A 496 24.73 5.57 12.36
N GLU A 497 25.19 4.34 12.54
CA GLU A 497 26.53 4.02 13.09
C GLU A 497 27.64 4.16 12.04
N SER A 498 27.34 3.98 10.75
CA SER A 498 28.31 4.15 9.65
C SER A 498 28.45 5.59 9.18
N GLN A 499 27.63 6.51 9.66
CA GLN A 499 27.88 7.94 9.49
C GLN A 499 28.95 8.38 10.50
N PRO A 500 30.11 8.91 10.08
CA PRO A 500 31.11 9.36 11.03
C PRO A 500 30.49 10.41 11.94
N ARG A 501 30.57 10.23 13.24
CA ARG A 501 30.30 11.23 14.28
C ARG A 501 31.15 12.48 14.00
N ALA A 502 30.61 13.40 13.23
CA ALA A 502 31.07 14.78 13.15
C ALA A 502 30.56 15.57 14.37
N ALA A 503 30.82 15.05 15.57
CA ALA A 503 30.42 15.73 16.79
C ALA A 503 31.32 15.32 17.97
N GLU A 504 32.65 15.39 17.75
CA GLU A 504 33.62 15.47 18.85
C GLU A 504 34.62 16.59 18.58
N ALA A 505 34.12 17.82 18.44
CA ALA A 505 34.93 19.05 18.56
C ALA A 505 34.01 20.24 18.77
N ALA A 506 33.29 20.29 19.88
CA ALA A 506 32.79 21.52 20.50
C ALA A 506 32.26 21.18 21.89
N GLU A 507 33.18 20.90 22.83
CA GLU A 507 32.90 21.15 24.22
C GLU A 507 32.95 22.67 24.44
N GLY A 508 31.84 23.25 24.87
CA GLY A 508 31.78 24.63 25.36
C GLY A 508 30.52 25.33 24.88
N ASP A 509 29.45 25.16 25.47
CA ASP A 509 28.55 26.07 26.15
C ASP A 509 27.12 25.48 26.20
N SER A 510 26.68 25.26 27.41
CA SER A 510 25.35 24.81 27.78
C SER A 510 24.40 26.01 27.76
N ASP A 511 23.49 26.06 26.76
CA ASP A 511 22.22 26.76 26.94
C ASP A 511 21.06 25.77 26.74
N VAL A 512 20.55 25.31 27.87
CA VAL A 512 19.32 24.54 28.01
C VAL A 512 18.16 25.47 27.69
N LEU A 513 17.51 25.28 26.57
CA LEU A 513 16.22 25.92 26.29
C LEU A 513 15.12 25.24 27.12
N PRO A 514 14.25 26.02 27.80
CA PRO A 514 13.19 25.45 28.63
C PRO A 514 12.10 24.81 27.78
N GLN A 515 11.62 23.64 28.25
CA GLN A 515 10.47 22.95 27.70
C GLN A 515 9.18 23.74 28.00
N PRO A 516 8.26 23.90 27.04
CA PRO A 516 7.00 24.56 27.30
C PRO A 516 6.03 23.66 28.07
N ASP A 517 5.21 24.27 28.92
CA ASP A 517 4.22 23.70 29.82
C ASP A 517 3.09 22.97 29.03
N PRO A 518 2.60 21.81 29.47
CA PRO A 518 1.58 21.01 28.77
C PRO A 518 0.20 21.68 28.62
N GLU A 519 -0.06 22.78 29.28
CA GLU A 519 -1.33 23.50 29.17
C GLU A 519 -1.42 24.44 27.94
N GLU A 520 -0.28 24.86 27.36
CA GLU A 520 -0.29 25.73 26.16
C GLU A 520 -0.59 24.98 24.85
N VAL A 521 -0.46 23.66 24.84
CA VAL A 521 -0.72 22.83 23.63
C VAL A 521 -2.20 22.63 23.31
N ARG A 522 -3.11 22.97 24.25
CA ARG A 522 -4.57 22.80 24.04
C ARG A 522 -5.29 23.98 23.39
N SER A 523 -4.63 25.12 23.20
CA SER A 523 -5.30 26.31 22.62
C SER A 523 -4.98 26.61 21.15
N SER A 524 -4.05 25.85 20.49
CA SER A 524 -3.59 26.15 19.13
C SER A 524 -4.28 25.35 18.00
N ALA A 525 -5.34 24.59 18.28
CA ALA A 525 -6.02 23.77 17.28
C ALA A 525 -6.94 24.57 16.29
N ASN A 526 -6.97 25.89 16.37
CA ASN A 526 -7.81 26.73 15.50
C ASN A 526 -7.11 28.01 14.99
N ALA A 527 -5.79 28.07 14.93
CA ALA A 527 -5.08 29.20 14.33
C ALA A 527 -4.99 29.04 12.81
N LYS A 528 -5.64 29.93 12.06
CA LYS A 528 -5.31 30.21 10.66
C LYS A 528 -3.82 30.54 10.57
N ALA A 529 -3.11 29.98 9.55
CA ALA A 529 -1.71 30.29 9.27
C ALA A 529 -1.42 31.79 9.44
N ALA A 530 -0.39 32.12 10.20
CA ALA A 530 -0.03 33.51 10.46
C ALA A 530 0.38 34.19 9.14
N HIS A 531 -0.36 35.19 8.71
CA HIS A 531 -0.01 36.04 7.60
C HIS A 531 0.90 37.16 8.11
N TYR A 532 2.19 37.08 7.81
CA TYR A 532 3.14 38.14 8.12
C TYR A 532 3.02 39.29 7.11
N VAL A 533 3.08 40.52 7.60
CA VAL A 533 3.06 41.72 6.79
C VAL A 533 4.42 42.44 6.92
N VAL A 534 4.69 43.40 6.03
CA VAL A 534 5.92 44.18 6.06
C VAL A 534 6.08 44.87 7.44
N GLY A 535 7.23 44.64 8.06
CA GLY A 535 7.57 45.11 9.41
C GLY A 535 7.36 44.05 10.51
N ASP A 536 6.74 42.92 10.23
CA ASP A 536 6.67 41.81 11.19
C ASP A 536 8.04 41.13 11.30
N VAL A 537 8.32 40.56 12.49
CA VAL A 537 9.53 39.81 12.76
C VAL A 537 9.21 38.33 12.92
N ILE A 538 9.67 37.52 12.01
CA ILE A 538 9.51 36.06 12.04
C ILE A 538 10.59 35.45 12.93
N ASP A 539 10.19 34.58 13.86
CA ASP A 539 11.07 33.84 14.78
C ASP A 539 12.05 34.76 15.58
N GLY A 540 11.63 36.01 15.84
CA GLY A 540 12.44 36.99 16.58
C GLY A 540 13.76 37.41 15.90
N ARG A 541 13.94 37.07 14.60
CA ARG A 541 15.18 37.26 13.87
C ARG A 541 15.01 37.87 12.47
N PHE A 542 13.92 37.54 11.78
CA PHE A 542 13.73 37.90 10.37
C PHE A 542 12.68 38.97 10.21
N GLU A 543 13.09 40.21 9.98
CA GLU A 543 12.21 41.34 9.67
C GLU A 543 11.69 41.20 8.23
N VAL A 544 10.37 41.15 8.05
CA VAL A 544 9.73 41.06 6.73
C VAL A 544 9.84 42.40 6.00
N LEU A 545 10.55 42.43 4.89
CA LEU A 545 10.71 43.60 4.04
C LEU A 545 9.69 43.67 2.91
N ASP A 546 9.31 42.48 2.35
CA ASP A 546 8.39 42.38 1.23
C ASP A 546 7.82 40.97 1.11
N VAL A 547 6.72 40.83 0.35
CA VAL A 547 6.12 39.52 -0.01
C VAL A 547 6.47 39.22 -1.46
N LEU A 548 7.37 38.27 -1.69
CA LEU A 548 7.87 37.93 -3.01
C LEU A 548 6.90 37.03 -3.83
N GLY A 549 6.12 36.19 -3.16
CA GLY A 549 5.20 35.32 -3.85
C GLY A 549 4.34 34.45 -2.92
N GLN A 550 3.25 33.93 -3.46
CA GLN A 550 2.34 32.99 -2.77
C GLN A 550 2.08 31.80 -3.70
N GLY A 551 2.42 30.61 -3.24
CA GLY A 551 2.09 29.34 -3.89
C GLY A 551 0.92 28.64 -3.18
N GLY A 552 0.52 27.47 -3.69
CA GLY A 552 -0.61 26.70 -3.13
C GLY A 552 -0.41 26.21 -1.69
N PHE A 553 0.84 26.10 -1.22
CA PHE A 553 1.20 25.56 0.10
C PHE A 553 2.34 26.34 0.78
N SER A 554 2.81 27.42 0.20
CA SER A 554 3.92 28.21 0.76
C SER A 554 3.84 29.68 0.37
N ARG A 555 4.43 30.53 1.22
CA ARG A 555 4.65 31.95 0.94
C ARG A 555 6.13 32.25 1.02
N VAL A 556 6.59 33.13 0.15
CA VAL A 556 7.98 33.59 0.10
C VAL A 556 8.04 35.06 0.46
N TYR A 557 8.86 35.36 1.46
CA TYR A 557 9.09 36.71 1.95
C TYR A 557 10.53 37.14 1.68
N ARG A 558 10.74 38.42 1.33
CA ARG A 558 12.02 39.03 1.47
C ARG A 558 12.17 39.47 2.90
N VAL A 559 13.21 39.02 3.56
CA VAL A 559 13.47 39.32 4.96
C VAL A 559 14.87 39.90 5.17
N ARG A 560 15.04 40.67 6.24
CA ARG A 560 16.36 41.08 6.75
C ARG A 560 16.68 40.19 7.93
N ASP A 561 17.80 39.51 7.88
CA ASP A 561 18.35 38.80 9.02
C ASP A 561 18.98 39.80 9.99
N GLU A 562 18.37 40.01 11.15
CA GLU A 562 18.87 41.01 12.14
C GLU A 562 20.23 40.62 12.72
N LEU A 563 20.60 39.31 12.72
CA LEU A 563 21.88 38.85 13.23
C LEU A 563 23.02 39.09 12.22
N GLU A 564 22.78 38.84 10.94
CA GLU A 564 23.79 38.94 9.89
C GLU A 564 23.74 40.27 9.15
N GLY A 565 22.65 41.05 9.26
CA GLY A 565 22.41 42.29 8.56
C GLY A 565 22.16 42.13 7.06
N GLU A 566 21.96 40.90 6.58
CA GLU A 566 21.81 40.58 5.17
C GLU A 566 20.36 40.30 4.77
N GLU A 567 20.06 40.53 3.49
CA GLU A 567 18.75 40.19 2.96
C GLU A 567 18.71 38.72 2.51
N ARG A 568 17.62 38.04 2.86
CA ARG A 568 17.37 36.64 2.59
C ARG A 568 15.96 36.44 1.99
N ALA A 569 15.72 35.30 1.36
CA ALA A 569 14.39 34.85 1.03
C ALA A 569 13.96 33.81 2.08
N LEU A 570 12.81 34.04 2.70
CA LEU A 570 12.19 33.11 3.67
C LEU A 570 10.97 32.50 3.03
N LYS A 571 11.01 31.17 2.77
CA LYS A 571 9.90 30.39 2.27
C LYS A 571 9.20 29.73 3.44
N LEU A 572 7.99 30.20 3.77
CA LEU A 572 7.15 29.72 4.85
C LEU A 572 6.18 28.68 4.29
N PHE A 573 6.13 27.50 4.87
CA PHE A 573 5.24 26.40 4.46
C PHE A 573 4.00 26.36 5.35
N GLU A 574 2.85 26.47 4.75
CA GLU A 574 1.56 26.40 5.44
C GLU A 574 1.19 24.93 5.70
N ASN A 575 0.90 24.56 6.96
CA ASN A 575 0.44 23.26 7.44
C ASN A 575 1.51 22.15 7.66
N ALA A 576 1.03 21.01 8.17
CA ALA A 576 1.81 19.81 8.54
C ALA A 576 2.66 19.22 7.38
N ALA A 577 2.35 19.54 6.12
CA ALA A 577 3.16 19.18 4.95
C ALA A 577 4.50 19.93 4.85
N GLY A 578 4.67 21.00 5.63
CA GLY A 578 5.88 21.85 5.58
C GLY A 578 7.15 21.14 5.96
N TYR A 579 7.13 20.22 6.93
CA TYR A 579 8.32 19.47 7.33
C TYR A 579 8.93 18.63 6.21
N ASP A 580 8.11 17.87 5.53
CA ASP A 580 8.57 16.98 4.46
C ASP A 580 9.01 17.76 3.22
N ALA A 581 8.37 18.90 2.94
CA ALA A 581 8.78 19.80 1.87
C ALA A 581 10.15 20.42 2.17
N VAL A 582 10.32 21.00 3.38
CA VAL A 582 11.58 21.60 3.84
C VAL A 582 12.70 20.56 3.86
N ARG A 583 12.44 19.37 4.37
CA ARG A 583 13.42 18.29 4.44
C ARG A 583 13.89 17.83 3.07
N ARG A 584 12.99 17.72 2.09
CA ARG A 584 13.33 17.37 0.70
C ARG A 584 14.16 18.45 0.04
N GLU A 585 13.72 19.71 0.13
CA GLU A 585 14.40 20.85 -0.49
C GLU A 585 15.79 21.06 0.11
N ILE A 586 15.94 20.97 1.44
CA ILE A 586 17.25 21.01 2.09
C ILE A 586 18.12 19.83 1.68
N GLY A 587 17.56 18.61 1.69
CA GLY A 587 18.30 17.40 1.35
C GLY A 587 18.84 17.42 -0.07
N ALA A 588 18.11 18.02 -1.00
CA ALA A 588 18.52 18.22 -2.38
C ALA A 588 19.59 19.32 -2.51
N LEU A 589 19.35 20.51 -1.95
CA LEU A 589 20.15 21.70 -2.18
C LEU A 589 21.41 21.80 -1.32
N ARG A 590 21.45 21.14 -0.15
CA ARG A 590 22.60 21.24 0.76
C ARG A 590 23.90 20.68 0.19
N LYS A 591 23.80 19.84 -0.84
CA LYS A 591 24.91 19.16 -1.52
C LYS A 591 25.34 19.89 -2.81
N VAL A 592 24.60 20.91 -3.24
CA VAL A 592 24.84 21.63 -4.50
C VAL A 592 25.33 23.05 -4.19
N ASP A 593 26.55 23.35 -4.56
CA ASP A 593 27.11 24.73 -4.54
C ASP A 593 27.44 25.11 -5.98
N HIS A 594 26.51 25.77 -6.66
CA HIS A 594 26.64 26.16 -8.04
C HIS A 594 26.08 27.59 -8.27
N PRO A 595 26.71 28.43 -9.08
CA PRO A 595 26.28 29.82 -9.26
C PRO A 595 24.86 29.95 -9.84
N ASN A 596 24.42 29.00 -10.62
CA ASN A 596 23.09 28.99 -11.26
C ASN A 596 22.03 28.18 -10.48
N VAL A 597 22.32 27.75 -9.24
CA VAL A 597 21.38 27.09 -8.32
C VAL A 597 21.21 27.96 -7.09
N VAL A 598 19.97 28.08 -6.58
CA VAL A 598 19.69 28.83 -5.35
C VAL A 598 20.42 28.24 -4.15
N LYS A 599 21.08 29.06 -3.35
CA LYS A 599 21.79 28.63 -2.15
C LYS A 599 20.85 28.60 -0.95
N VAL A 600 20.84 27.45 -0.25
CA VAL A 600 20.11 27.26 1.01
C VAL A 600 21.06 27.48 2.17
N TYR A 601 20.64 28.28 3.15
CA TYR A 601 21.40 28.54 4.37
C TYR A 601 20.97 27.63 5.51
N TRP A 602 19.68 27.66 5.91
CA TRP A 602 19.13 26.77 6.91
C TRP A 602 17.59 26.70 6.86
N ALA A 603 17.00 25.90 7.73
CA ALA A 603 15.58 25.85 7.95
C ALA A 603 15.26 25.93 9.44
N GLY A 604 14.07 26.39 9.75
CA GLY A 604 13.58 26.53 11.10
C GLY A 604 12.09 26.30 11.21
N LYS A 605 11.58 26.52 12.43
CA LYS A 605 10.16 26.42 12.73
C LYS A 605 9.75 27.68 13.48
N THR A 606 8.69 28.35 13.04
CA THR A 606 8.18 29.54 13.72
C THR A 606 7.59 29.20 15.09
N GLN A 607 7.44 30.19 15.95
CA GLN A 607 6.71 30.02 17.23
C GLN A 607 5.27 29.52 17.05
N ALA A 608 4.65 29.80 15.90
CA ALA A 608 3.31 29.31 15.53
C ALA A 608 3.32 27.83 15.06
N GLY A 609 4.50 27.23 14.89
CA GLY A 609 4.64 25.85 14.50
C GLY A 609 4.82 25.62 13.00
N ASP A 610 4.87 26.65 12.16
CA ASP A 610 5.05 26.53 10.72
C ASP A 610 6.54 26.41 10.37
N TRP A 611 6.84 25.54 9.39
CA TRP A 611 8.21 25.36 8.92
C TRP A 611 8.60 26.42 7.91
N TYR A 612 9.87 26.87 7.95
CA TYR A 612 10.40 27.79 6.97
C TYR A 612 11.79 27.38 6.49
N LEU A 613 12.13 27.81 5.28
CA LEU A 613 13.41 27.62 4.63
C LEU A 613 14.02 28.99 4.34
N ILE A 614 15.30 29.18 4.68
CA ILE A 614 16.07 30.42 4.37
C ILE A 614 16.99 30.12 3.21
N THR A 615 16.84 30.91 2.14
CA THR A 615 17.68 30.88 0.95
C THR A 615 18.32 32.24 0.69
N GLU A 616 19.27 32.31 -0.27
CA GLU A 616 19.73 33.57 -0.77
C GLU A 616 18.56 34.38 -1.35
N TYR A 617 18.57 35.68 -1.11
CA TYR A 617 17.70 36.59 -1.84
C TYR A 617 18.38 36.95 -3.18
N ILE A 618 17.68 36.75 -4.28
CA ILE A 618 18.15 37.02 -5.63
C ILE A 618 17.49 38.30 -6.12
N ASP A 619 18.30 39.34 -6.28
CA ASP A 619 17.85 40.59 -6.89
C ASP A 619 17.77 40.41 -8.41
N GLY A 620 16.58 40.07 -8.90
CA GLY A 620 16.33 39.74 -10.30
C GLY A 620 14.86 39.63 -10.61
N GLU A 621 14.54 39.30 -11.86
CA GLU A 621 13.17 39.19 -12.36
C GLU A 621 12.85 37.72 -12.70
N SER A 622 11.60 37.32 -12.47
CA SER A 622 11.15 36.00 -12.88
C SER A 622 11.14 35.88 -14.41
N LEU A 623 11.59 34.74 -14.91
CA LEU A 623 11.59 34.46 -16.35
C LEU A 623 10.17 34.41 -16.95
N ASP A 624 9.18 34.26 -16.11
CA ASP A 624 7.77 34.28 -16.50
C ASP A 624 7.36 35.67 -17.08
N GLU A 625 7.96 36.76 -16.64
CA GLU A 625 7.70 38.08 -17.20
C GLU A 625 8.15 38.21 -18.66
N TYR A 626 9.13 37.41 -19.07
CA TYR A 626 9.64 37.38 -20.43
C TYR A 626 8.86 36.45 -21.36
N VAL A 627 8.38 35.35 -20.83
CA VAL A 627 7.52 34.40 -21.56
C VAL A 627 6.10 34.95 -21.72
N SER A 628 5.56 35.66 -20.71
CA SER A 628 4.23 36.28 -20.77
C SER A 628 4.18 37.50 -21.72
N GLY A 629 5.29 37.89 -22.31
CA GLY A 629 5.36 38.96 -23.31
C GLY A 629 5.41 40.38 -22.73
N THR A 630 5.50 40.52 -21.40
CA THR A 630 5.69 41.83 -20.74
C THR A 630 7.07 42.41 -21.03
N LYS A 631 8.08 41.56 -21.21
CA LYS A 631 9.46 41.88 -21.54
C LYS A 631 9.99 40.96 -22.62
N ARG A 632 11.05 41.30 -23.29
CA ARG A 632 11.67 40.47 -24.32
C ARG A 632 13.18 40.40 -24.14
N LEU A 633 13.71 39.20 -24.32
CA LEU A 633 15.16 38.95 -24.42
C LEU A 633 15.57 38.94 -25.89
N ARG A 634 16.78 39.36 -26.15
CA ARG A 634 17.42 39.12 -27.43
C ARG A 634 17.78 37.65 -27.55
N ASP A 635 17.83 37.11 -28.77
CA ASP A 635 18.13 35.68 -29.01
C ASP A 635 19.36 35.19 -28.24
N ARG A 636 20.42 36.05 -28.19
CA ARG A 636 21.65 35.73 -27.47
C ARG A 636 21.41 35.63 -25.96
N GLU A 637 20.62 36.54 -25.41
CA GLU A 637 20.29 36.53 -23.97
C GLU A 637 19.43 35.31 -23.61
N ALA A 638 18.49 34.92 -24.48
CA ALA A 638 17.70 33.69 -24.29
C ALA A 638 18.56 32.43 -24.33
N ILE A 639 19.54 32.37 -25.23
CA ILE A 639 20.52 31.28 -25.29
C ILE A 639 21.38 31.26 -24.01
N ASP A 640 21.86 32.46 -23.54
CA ASP A 640 22.67 32.56 -22.33
C ASP A 640 21.89 32.07 -21.10
N VAL A 641 20.59 32.39 -20.99
CA VAL A 641 19.69 31.86 -19.94
C VAL A 641 19.57 30.32 -20.00
N ALA A 642 19.34 29.76 -21.20
CA ALA A 642 19.28 28.30 -21.35
C ALA A 642 20.63 27.66 -21.03
N MET A 643 21.74 28.24 -21.37
CA MET A 643 23.08 27.78 -20.99
C MET A 643 23.28 27.75 -19.48
N ASP A 644 22.87 28.81 -18.76
CA ASP A 644 22.93 28.89 -17.30
C ASP A 644 22.10 27.78 -16.63
N ILE A 645 20.91 27.53 -17.15
CA ILE A 645 20.03 26.43 -16.64
C ILE A 645 20.69 25.07 -16.91
N LEU A 646 21.23 24.86 -18.13
CA LEU A 646 21.93 23.62 -18.46
C LEU A 646 23.19 23.42 -17.63
N ASP A 647 23.94 24.48 -17.29
CA ASP A 647 25.08 24.43 -16.38
C ASP A 647 24.65 24.00 -14.97
N ALA A 648 23.51 24.51 -14.48
CA ALA A 648 22.91 24.05 -13.24
C ALA A 648 22.53 22.55 -13.31
N LEU A 649 21.92 22.11 -14.41
CA LEU A 649 21.54 20.70 -14.60
C LEU A 649 22.74 19.76 -14.73
N VAL A 650 23.82 20.19 -15.39
CA VAL A 650 25.09 19.42 -15.42
C VAL A 650 25.66 19.22 -14.02
N ALA A 651 25.47 20.20 -13.13
CA ALA A 651 25.96 20.09 -11.76
C ALA A 651 25.08 19.17 -10.86
N ILE A 652 23.79 19.01 -11.17
CA ILE A 652 22.85 18.23 -10.34
C ILE A 652 22.50 16.88 -10.93
N HIS A 653 22.48 16.72 -12.26
CA HIS A 653 22.19 15.46 -12.92
C HIS A 653 23.32 14.44 -12.70
N PRO A 654 23.01 13.13 -12.64
CA PRO A 654 24.05 12.12 -12.56
C PRO A 654 24.82 12.01 -13.87
N ASP A 655 26.10 11.73 -13.80
CA ASP A 655 26.89 11.33 -14.96
C ASP A 655 26.57 9.87 -15.33
N ALA A 656 25.48 9.69 -16.06
CA ALA A 656 24.97 8.35 -16.44
C ALA A 656 26.00 7.55 -17.25
N ALA A 657 26.81 8.19 -18.09
CA ALA A 657 27.85 7.54 -18.88
C ALA A 657 28.96 6.97 -17.97
N ARG A 658 29.41 7.77 -17.00
CA ARG A 658 30.45 7.35 -16.05
C ARG A 658 29.93 6.27 -15.09
N ILE A 659 28.67 6.38 -14.66
CA ILE A 659 28.01 5.34 -13.85
C ILE A 659 27.97 4.02 -14.62
N SER A 660 27.53 4.04 -15.89
CA SER A 660 27.44 2.85 -16.73
C SER A 660 28.81 2.20 -16.95
N GLU A 661 29.85 3.02 -17.23
CA GLU A 661 31.21 2.55 -17.39
C GLU A 661 31.74 1.85 -16.12
N LEU A 662 31.52 2.45 -14.95
CA LEU A 662 31.95 1.87 -13.69
C LEU A 662 31.14 0.59 -13.35
N GLU A 663 29.85 0.55 -13.68
CA GLU A 663 29.01 -0.63 -13.48
C GLU A 663 29.41 -1.79 -14.40
N GLU A 664 29.73 -1.53 -15.67
CA GLU A 664 30.24 -2.55 -16.60
C GLU A 664 31.58 -3.07 -16.12
N LYS A 665 32.49 -2.17 -15.73
CA LYS A 665 33.77 -2.55 -15.16
C LYS A 665 33.63 -3.41 -13.90
N GLY A 666 32.64 -3.08 -13.04
CA GLY A 666 32.34 -3.85 -11.83
C GLY A 666 31.74 -5.23 -12.10
N ARG A 667 31.13 -5.46 -13.27
CA ARG A 667 30.64 -6.79 -13.70
C ARG A 667 31.78 -7.70 -14.21
N ASP A 668 32.72 -7.09 -14.90
CA ASP A 668 33.81 -7.83 -15.56
C ASP A 668 35.07 -7.96 -14.69
N SER A 669 35.30 -7.07 -13.75
CA SER A 669 36.43 -7.04 -12.83
C SER A 669 36.08 -6.34 -11.53
N GLN A 670 36.86 -6.59 -10.44
CA GLN A 670 36.64 -5.83 -9.19
C GLN A 670 37.03 -4.36 -9.39
N LEU A 671 36.09 -3.45 -9.02
CA LEU A 671 36.41 -2.04 -8.92
C LEU A 671 37.48 -1.79 -7.84
N SER A 672 38.41 -0.89 -8.08
CA SER A 672 39.28 -0.38 -7.03
C SER A 672 38.45 0.37 -5.95
N GLU A 673 38.98 0.49 -4.73
CA GLU A 673 38.31 1.25 -3.65
C GLU A 673 37.96 2.69 -4.07
N THR A 674 38.83 3.33 -4.86
CA THR A 674 38.59 4.68 -5.39
C THR A 674 37.48 4.71 -6.43
N GLU A 675 37.40 3.73 -7.33
CA GLU A 675 36.33 3.64 -8.33
C GLU A 675 34.99 3.24 -7.71
N TYR A 676 35.02 2.40 -6.69
CA TYR A 676 33.81 2.08 -5.93
C TYR A 676 33.29 3.30 -5.17
N ALA A 677 34.18 4.07 -4.52
CA ALA A 677 33.82 5.30 -3.86
C ALA A 677 33.28 6.34 -4.86
N GLU A 678 33.89 6.47 -6.04
CA GLU A 678 33.42 7.33 -7.14
C GLU A 678 32.02 6.91 -7.61
N LEU A 679 31.79 5.61 -7.83
CA LEU A 679 30.47 5.09 -8.23
C LEU A 679 29.39 5.41 -7.17
N MET A 680 29.72 5.23 -5.91
CA MET A 680 28.78 5.55 -4.81
C MET A 680 28.53 7.05 -4.73
N GLU A 681 29.54 7.89 -4.90
CA GLU A 681 29.40 9.35 -4.91
C GLU A 681 28.57 9.83 -6.10
N LEU A 682 28.79 9.29 -7.30
CA LEU A 682 28.01 9.62 -8.49
C LEU A 682 26.54 9.22 -8.35
N ARG A 683 26.27 8.04 -7.77
CA ARG A 683 24.90 7.59 -7.48
C ARG A 683 24.19 8.44 -6.41
N ASP A 684 24.95 8.97 -5.42
CA ASP A 684 24.37 9.78 -4.33
C ASP A 684 24.15 11.25 -4.74
N LYS A 685 24.83 11.75 -5.78
CA LYS A 685 24.75 13.14 -6.26
C LYS A 685 23.68 13.37 -7.33
N GLY A 686 23.13 12.33 -7.94
CA GLY A 686 22.21 12.49 -9.05
C GLY A 686 20.82 12.97 -8.62
N LEU A 687 20.48 14.23 -8.95
CA LEU A 687 19.16 14.85 -8.72
C LEU A 687 18.51 15.20 -10.05
N VAL A 688 17.18 15.07 -10.12
CA VAL A 688 16.32 15.56 -11.20
C VAL A 688 15.41 16.63 -10.63
N HIS A 689 15.30 17.78 -11.29
CA HIS A 689 14.57 18.95 -10.77
C HIS A 689 13.05 18.76 -10.83
N ARG A 690 12.53 18.28 -11.97
CA ARG A 690 11.13 17.89 -12.22
C ARG A 690 10.11 19.02 -12.36
N ASP A 691 10.45 20.26 -12.05
CA ASP A 691 9.55 21.42 -12.18
C ASP A 691 10.27 22.63 -12.77
N ILE A 692 11.03 22.40 -13.84
CA ILE A 692 11.65 23.51 -14.61
C ILE A 692 10.54 24.21 -15.36
N LYS A 693 10.37 25.50 -15.08
CA LYS A 693 9.41 26.42 -15.69
C LYS A 693 9.83 27.87 -15.47
N PRO A 694 9.33 28.82 -16.26
CA PRO A 694 9.72 30.21 -16.12
C PRO A 694 9.58 30.81 -14.72
N LEU A 695 8.54 30.44 -13.96
CA LEU A 695 8.32 30.89 -12.59
C LEU A 695 9.40 30.43 -11.60
N ASN A 696 10.09 29.32 -11.89
CA ASN A 696 11.15 28.76 -11.05
C ASN A 696 12.55 29.20 -11.49
N ILE A 697 12.67 30.21 -12.34
CA ILE A 697 13.92 30.75 -12.85
C ILE A 697 13.92 32.26 -12.64
N ILE A 698 14.95 32.77 -11.95
CA ILE A 698 15.17 34.22 -11.79
C ILE A 698 16.37 34.65 -12.65
N LEU A 699 16.15 35.65 -13.47
CA LEU A 699 17.20 36.33 -14.22
C LEU A 699 17.79 37.48 -13.40
N ALA A 700 18.95 37.21 -12.83
CA ALA A 700 19.73 38.21 -12.08
C ALA A 700 20.84 38.85 -12.93
N ARG A 701 21.50 39.87 -12.39
CA ARG A 701 22.61 40.57 -13.09
C ARG A 701 23.80 39.66 -13.44
N LYS A 702 23.98 38.53 -12.73
CA LYS A 702 25.10 37.59 -12.92
C LYS A 702 24.69 36.33 -13.70
N GLY A 703 23.50 36.29 -14.26
CA GLY A 703 22.96 35.15 -14.99
C GLY A 703 21.66 34.57 -14.38
N ALA A 704 21.13 33.51 -14.98
CA ALA A 704 19.93 32.88 -14.54
C ALA A 704 20.18 31.91 -13.34
N LYS A 705 19.25 31.87 -12.39
CA LYS A 705 19.29 30.96 -11.24
C LYS A 705 18.03 30.12 -11.15
N LEU A 706 18.25 28.83 -10.96
CA LEU A 706 17.20 27.83 -10.77
C LEU A 706 16.77 27.77 -9.31
N LEU A 707 15.44 27.82 -9.09
CA LEU A 707 14.79 27.83 -7.77
C LEU A 707 13.96 26.58 -7.59
N ASP A 708 13.43 26.38 -6.38
CA ASP A 708 12.32 25.48 -6.01
C ASP A 708 12.53 24.00 -6.33
N PHE A 709 13.32 23.37 -5.49
CA PHE A 709 13.60 21.93 -5.53
C PHE A 709 12.61 21.07 -4.73
N ASN A 710 11.39 21.56 -4.49
CA ASN A 710 10.38 20.88 -3.65
C ASN A 710 10.04 19.47 -4.11
N ILE A 711 10.13 19.23 -5.42
CA ILE A 711 9.79 17.94 -6.04
C ILE A 711 10.99 17.26 -6.68
N ALA A 712 12.19 17.80 -6.45
CA ALA A 712 13.41 17.17 -6.91
C ALA A 712 13.56 15.76 -6.33
N SER A 713 13.98 14.81 -7.15
CA SER A 713 14.18 13.41 -6.79
C SER A 713 15.47 12.88 -7.39
N ARG A 714 15.94 11.76 -6.87
CA ARG A 714 17.10 11.06 -7.43
C ARG A 714 16.71 10.30 -8.69
N VAL A 715 17.66 10.17 -9.61
CA VAL A 715 17.46 9.35 -10.79
C VAL A 715 17.20 7.90 -10.38
N GLY A 716 16.14 7.31 -10.96
CA GLY A 716 15.69 5.97 -10.64
C GLY A 716 14.64 5.88 -9.53
N ASP A 717 14.34 6.99 -8.83
CA ASP A 717 13.23 7.04 -7.88
C ASP A 717 11.91 6.79 -8.61
N VAL A 718 11.09 5.90 -8.05
CA VAL A 718 9.74 5.63 -8.53
C VAL A 718 8.80 6.69 -7.95
N VAL A 719 8.13 7.43 -8.81
CA VAL A 719 7.24 8.52 -8.38
C VAL A 719 5.81 8.23 -8.83
N HIS A 720 4.88 8.30 -7.90
CA HIS A 720 3.46 8.02 -8.13
C HIS A 720 2.57 9.25 -8.17
N THR A 721 3.13 10.44 -8.05
CA THR A 721 2.37 11.69 -8.17
C THR A 721 2.73 12.36 -9.49
N VAL A 722 1.70 12.77 -10.24
CA VAL A 722 1.83 13.75 -11.32
C VAL A 722 2.28 15.06 -10.65
N SER A 723 3.58 15.21 -10.44
CA SER A 723 4.18 16.42 -9.92
C SER A 723 5.01 17.04 -11.05
N GLY A 724 4.77 18.30 -11.28
CA GLY A 724 5.31 19.09 -12.38
C GLY A 724 4.20 19.88 -13.05
N THR A 725 4.58 20.88 -13.78
CA THR A 725 3.64 21.78 -14.47
C THR A 725 3.37 21.23 -15.86
N PRO A 726 2.12 20.79 -16.19
CA PRO A 726 1.81 20.06 -17.43
C PRO A 726 2.40 20.63 -18.73
N PRO A 727 2.42 21.95 -18.98
CA PRO A 727 3.02 22.51 -20.20
C PRO A 727 4.50 22.19 -20.40
N TYR A 728 5.24 21.92 -19.33
CA TYR A 728 6.68 21.66 -19.35
C TYR A 728 7.01 20.17 -19.16
N GLN A 729 6.03 19.29 -19.30
CA GLN A 729 6.21 17.83 -19.20
C GLN A 729 6.06 17.16 -20.57
N PRO A 730 6.97 16.25 -20.94
CA PRO A 730 6.83 15.50 -22.18
C PRO A 730 5.75 14.42 -22.06
N PRO A 731 5.13 13.98 -23.19
CA PRO A 731 4.07 12.98 -23.18
C PRO A 731 4.52 11.59 -22.77
N ASP A 732 5.81 11.31 -22.95
CA ASP A 732 6.47 10.06 -22.60
C ASP A 732 7.07 10.06 -21.19
N ALA A 733 6.80 11.10 -20.40
CA ALA A 733 7.25 11.16 -19.01
C ALA A 733 6.75 9.92 -18.27
N ASN A 734 7.64 8.97 -18.05
CA ASN A 734 7.31 7.76 -17.33
C ASN A 734 7.09 8.12 -15.86
N LEU A 735 5.83 8.09 -15.44
CA LEU A 735 5.43 8.42 -14.07
C LEU A 735 5.99 7.44 -13.03
N THR A 736 6.59 6.32 -13.47
CA THR A 736 7.11 5.28 -12.59
C THR A 736 8.62 5.30 -12.37
N ARG A 737 9.40 5.93 -13.26
CA ARG A 737 10.85 6.09 -13.12
C ARG A 737 11.28 7.43 -13.68
N TRP A 738 11.92 8.24 -12.87
CA TRP A 738 12.45 9.52 -13.30
C TRP A 738 13.86 9.38 -13.86
N ASP A 739 14.05 9.96 -15.02
CA ASP A 739 15.34 10.19 -15.63
C ASP A 739 15.52 11.70 -15.90
N VAL A 740 16.62 12.06 -16.48
CA VAL A 740 16.95 13.47 -16.78
C VAL A 740 16.17 14.06 -17.95
N SER A 741 15.55 13.23 -18.78
CA SER A 741 14.91 13.63 -20.03
C SER A 741 13.77 14.63 -19.87
N PRO A 742 12.90 14.56 -18.84
CA PRO A 742 11.88 15.57 -18.59
C PRO A 742 12.44 16.97 -18.31
N ASP A 743 13.55 17.06 -17.57
CA ASP A 743 14.20 18.35 -17.30
C ASP A 743 14.76 18.97 -18.60
N LEU A 744 15.34 18.14 -19.48
CA LEU A 744 15.87 18.59 -20.77
C LEU A 744 14.75 19.06 -21.70
N PHE A 745 13.63 18.36 -21.72
CA PHE A 745 12.43 18.78 -22.44
C PHE A 745 11.92 20.13 -21.94
N ALA A 746 11.83 20.32 -20.63
CA ALA A 746 11.38 21.57 -20.03
C ALA A 746 12.29 22.75 -20.39
N VAL A 747 13.61 22.57 -20.41
CA VAL A 747 14.56 23.57 -20.87
C VAL A 747 14.33 23.91 -22.36
N GLY A 748 14.08 22.89 -23.18
CA GLY A 748 13.74 23.04 -24.59
C GLY A 748 12.49 23.90 -24.78
N VAL A 749 11.42 23.63 -24.04
CA VAL A 749 10.16 24.38 -24.08
C VAL A 749 10.38 25.83 -23.61
N VAL A 750 11.08 26.06 -22.50
CA VAL A 750 11.39 27.40 -21.98
C VAL A 750 12.17 28.21 -23.03
N LEU A 751 13.21 27.63 -23.65
CA LEU A 751 13.98 28.31 -24.69
C LEU A 751 13.13 28.60 -25.94
N TYR A 752 12.27 27.68 -26.33
CA TYR A 752 11.33 27.88 -27.44
C TYR A 752 10.40 29.08 -27.18
N GLU A 753 9.78 29.12 -25.97
CA GLU A 753 8.90 30.22 -25.58
C GLU A 753 9.63 31.57 -25.58
N LEU A 754 10.87 31.63 -25.04
CA LEU A 754 11.68 32.86 -25.02
C LEU A 754 12.02 33.37 -26.44
N LEU A 755 12.28 32.46 -27.39
CA LEU A 755 12.65 32.81 -28.76
C LEU A 755 11.45 33.06 -29.64
N CYS A 756 10.30 32.45 -29.36
CA CYS A 756 9.11 32.53 -30.17
C CYS A 756 7.98 33.36 -29.53
N ASP A 757 8.35 34.46 -28.83
CA ASP A 757 7.40 35.43 -28.28
C ASP A 757 6.33 34.85 -27.36
N GLY A 758 6.70 33.87 -26.52
CA GLY A 758 5.82 33.18 -25.55
C GLY A 758 4.92 32.12 -26.18
N ASN A 759 5.11 31.80 -27.47
CA ASN A 759 4.39 30.71 -28.09
C ASN A 759 4.97 29.36 -27.63
N HIS A 760 4.10 28.48 -27.17
CA HIS A 760 4.50 27.15 -26.78
C HIS A 760 4.71 26.25 -28.01
N PRO A 761 5.69 25.29 -28.01
CA PRO A 761 5.95 24.43 -29.17
C PRO A 761 4.77 23.53 -29.54
N TYR A 762 3.83 23.33 -28.63
CA TYR A 762 2.60 22.56 -28.86
C TYR A 762 1.36 23.45 -28.69
N PRO A 763 0.45 23.51 -29.68
CA PRO A 763 -0.71 24.41 -29.64
C PRO A 763 -1.63 24.22 -28.43
N GLY A 764 -1.78 22.98 -27.95
CA GLY A 764 -2.56 22.64 -26.74
C GLY A 764 -1.83 22.86 -25.42
N ARG A 765 -0.62 23.39 -25.44
CA ARG A 765 0.29 23.49 -24.29
C ARG A 765 0.59 22.16 -23.59
N GLN A 766 0.20 21.05 -24.18
CA GLN A 766 0.58 19.69 -23.81
C GLN A 766 0.78 18.87 -25.07
N PRO A 767 1.94 18.24 -25.26
CA PRO A 767 2.14 17.37 -26.42
C PRO A 767 1.23 16.14 -26.29
N MET A 768 0.44 15.89 -27.32
CA MET A 768 -0.32 14.65 -27.47
C MET A 768 0.55 13.61 -28.17
N GLY A 769 0.35 12.32 -27.87
CA GLY A 769 1.17 11.25 -28.48
C GLY A 769 1.14 11.32 -30.01
N GLY A 770 2.33 11.37 -30.63
CA GLY A 770 2.50 11.48 -32.09
C GLY A 770 2.51 12.89 -32.65
N GLU A 771 2.35 13.93 -31.86
CA GLU A 771 2.41 15.34 -32.27
C GLU A 771 3.88 15.82 -32.24
N SER A 772 4.34 16.41 -33.34
CA SER A 772 5.67 17.03 -33.38
C SER A 772 5.61 18.50 -32.95
N PRO A 773 6.69 19.04 -32.34
CA PRO A 773 6.72 20.45 -31.96
C PRO A 773 6.61 21.34 -33.21
N ALA A 774 5.93 22.46 -33.06
CA ALA A 774 5.79 23.44 -34.13
C ALA A 774 7.18 23.92 -34.58
N ASP A 775 7.37 24.09 -35.91
CA ASP A 775 8.62 24.57 -36.46
C ASP A 775 8.82 26.05 -36.05
N ALA A 776 9.88 26.33 -35.31
CA ALA A 776 10.22 27.66 -34.86
C ALA A 776 10.41 28.65 -36.03
N LEU A 777 10.86 28.18 -37.20
CA LEU A 777 11.00 29.02 -38.40
C LEU A 777 9.68 29.49 -38.93
N SER A 778 8.59 28.81 -38.67
CA SER A 778 7.26 29.26 -39.06
C SER A 778 6.80 30.50 -38.27
N LEU A 779 7.27 30.67 -37.03
CA LEU A 779 6.98 31.83 -36.17
C LEU A 779 8.06 32.89 -36.28
N ARG A 780 9.32 32.49 -36.40
CA ARG A 780 10.52 33.33 -36.44
C ARG A 780 11.43 32.94 -37.61
N PRO A 781 11.10 33.39 -38.84
CA PRO A 781 11.90 33.06 -40.03
C PRO A 781 13.33 33.59 -40.02
N ASP A 782 13.65 34.50 -39.09
CA ASP A 782 14.93 35.10 -38.88
C ASP A 782 15.89 34.28 -37.98
N LEU A 783 15.37 33.21 -37.34
CA LEU A 783 16.21 32.31 -36.58
C LEU A 783 17.17 31.52 -37.49
N SER A 784 18.33 31.12 -36.93
CA SER A 784 19.23 30.24 -37.67
C SER A 784 18.63 28.84 -37.80
N PRO A 785 18.82 28.14 -38.96
CA PRO A 785 18.36 26.77 -39.13
C PRO A 785 18.90 25.80 -38.09
N GLN A 786 20.14 26.00 -37.62
CA GLN A 786 20.74 25.18 -36.56
C GLN A 786 20.02 25.33 -35.24
N LEU A 787 19.60 26.55 -34.87
CA LEU A 787 18.86 26.82 -33.65
C LEU A 787 17.45 26.24 -33.74
N ALA A 788 16.79 26.31 -34.91
CA ALA A 788 15.49 25.69 -35.14
C ALA A 788 15.56 24.16 -35.03
N GLN A 789 16.60 23.53 -35.58
CA GLN A 789 16.84 22.09 -35.43
C GLN A 789 17.10 21.70 -33.98
N PHE A 790 17.88 22.52 -33.25
CA PHE A 790 18.09 22.31 -31.82
C PHE A 790 16.77 22.31 -31.02
N LEU A 791 15.91 23.29 -31.26
CA LEU A 791 14.59 23.39 -30.62
C LEU A 791 13.69 22.22 -30.98
N GLN A 792 13.73 21.78 -32.24
CA GLN A 792 13.00 20.60 -32.70
C GLN A 792 13.42 19.33 -31.93
N LYS A 793 14.75 19.13 -31.75
CA LYS A 793 15.28 18.01 -30.98
C LYS A 793 14.97 18.17 -29.48
N ALA A 794 15.16 19.35 -28.92
CA ALA A 794 14.96 19.59 -27.49
C ALA A 794 13.51 19.40 -27.03
N CYS A 795 12.56 19.82 -27.88
CA CYS A 795 11.11 19.70 -27.63
C CYS A 795 10.48 18.41 -28.20
N ALA A 796 11.27 17.45 -28.71
CA ALA A 796 10.71 16.22 -29.28
C ALA A 796 9.85 15.45 -28.27
N PRO A 797 8.71 14.82 -28.71
CA PRO A 797 7.76 14.19 -27.80
C PRO A 797 8.31 12.89 -27.17
N TYR A 798 9.21 12.22 -27.87
CA TYR A 798 9.77 10.96 -27.42
C TYR A 798 11.21 11.08 -26.97
N ARG A 799 11.56 10.37 -25.89
CA ARG A 799 12.89 10.41 -25.28
C ARG A 799 14.03 10.10 -26.25
N GLU A 800 13.83 9.11 -27.13
CA GLU A 800 14.80 8.63 -28.10
C GLU A 800 15.17 9.70 -29.15
N GLU A 801 14.32 10.70 -29.32
CA GLU A 801 14.51 11.81 -30.27
C GLU A 801 15.15 13.06 -29.61
N ARG A 802 15.28 13.07 -28.27
CA ARG A 802 15.84 14.17 -27.47
C ARG A 802 17.35 14.04 -27.24
N PHE A 803 17.90 14.99 -26.51
CA PHE A 803 19.25 14.89 -25.97
C PHE A 803 19.30 13.85 -24.83
N GLU A 804 20.42 13.13 -24.75
CA GLU A 804 20.59 12.08 -23.73
C GLU A 804 21.00 12.64 -22.37
N SER A 805 21.69 13.82 -22.35
CA SER A 805 22.17 14.44 -21.13
C SER A 805 22.17 15.97 -21.20
N ALA A 806 22.18 16.62 -20.04
CA ALA A 806 22.31 18.07 -19.94
C ALA A 806 23.64 18.56 -20.56
N ARG A 807 24.71 17.77 -20.46
CA ARG A 807 26.02 18.08 -21.07
C ARG A 807 25.94 18.07 -22.59
N GLU A 808 25.36 17.04 -23.19
CA GLU A 808 25.17 16.96 -24.65
C GLU A 808 24.38 18.17 -25.17
N MET A 809 23.24 18.45 -24.49
CA MET A 809 22.38 19.56 -24.86
C MET A 809 23.07 20.92 -24.73
N ARG A 810 23.85 21.12 -23.66
CA ARG A 810 24.65 22.31 -23.41
C ARG A 810 25.72 22.52 -24.46
N ASP A 811 26.46 21.46 -24.78
CA ASP A 811 27.56 21.52 -25.75
C ASP A 811 27.03 21.86 -27.16
N ALA A 812 25.92 21.23 -27.58
CA ALA A 812 25.23 21.54 -28.82
C ALA A 812 24.78 23.02 -28.87
N LEU A 813 24.22 23.56 -27.78
CA LEU A 813 23.80 24.95 -27.70
C LEU A 813 24.99 25.92 -27.71
N SER A 814 26.10 25.54 -27.09
CA SER A 814 27.36 26.31 -27.07
C SER A 814 27.96 26.45 -28.47
N GLU A 815 27.94 25.40 -29.30
CA GLU A 815 28.38 25.45 -30.69
C GLU A 815 27.53 26.43 -31.54
N ILE A 816 26.21 26.39 -31.34
CA ILE A 816 25.30 27.33 -32.03
C ILE A 816 25.59 28.80 -31.60
N ARG A 817 25.84 29.01 -30.31
CA ARG A 817 26.21 30.32 -29.77
C ARG A 817 27.52 30.85 -30.36
N ALA A 818 28.54 30.01 -30.50
CA ALA A 818 29.82 30.37 -31.06
C ALA A 818 29.75 30.69 -32.55
N SER A 819 28.93 29.97 -33.32
CA SER A 819 28.78 30.20 -34.78
C SER A 819 28.10 31.53 -35.13
N ARG A 820 27.38 32.14 -34.18
CA ARG A 820 26.77 33.48 -34.36
C ARG A 820 27.72 34.65 -34.02
N THR A 821 28.89 34.37 -33.52
CA THR A 821 29.89 35.40 -33.14
C THR A 821 30.91 35.63 -34.27
N THR A 822 30.89 34.84 -35.31
CA THR A 822 31.64 34.98 -36.57
C THR A 822 30.73 35.46 -37.69
#